data_1f2515d0aca9e4074515e2c83e78ac38
#
_entry.id   1f2515d0aca9e4074515e2c83e78ac38
#
_cell.length_a   1.000
_cell.length_b   1.000
_cell.length_c   1.000
_cell.angle_alpha   90.00
_cell.angle_beta   90.00
_cell.angle_gamma   90.00
#
_symmetry.space_group_name_H-M   'P 1'
#
loop_
_entity.id
_entity.type
_entity.pdbx_description
1 polymer ?
#
loop_
_entity_poly.entity_id
_entity_poly.type
_entity_poly.pdbx_seq_one_letter_code
_entity_poly.pdbx_strand_id
1 'polypeptide(L)'
;PWQPAPCPGSVDELFGTSFPSLTHGAPNAMQRVAVEVADTMPEPGLLAIEAPMGHGKTEAALMCAQVLAERFGLGGIFFGLPTMATSNPMFGRVREWLDAVPAKDPSSISLAHSKAGLNEEYQQLMPWNATMAVYDEGAGTQREASAIVHEWFLGRKRAILADHVVGTIDQALFTGLKAKHVVLRHLGLASKVVIIDEVHAADVYMREYLKVVLEWLGAYRTPVILMSATLPPAQRHELALAYAKGRHGRNAQVVLTTTDEYPIVTTISDGVAQQGTSTSAPGRQVVVRSMGDSLDELINLIEDKMSDGGCIGIIRDTVARAQDTFDALDSRLDCEVVLVHSRFLAPQRARREADLVRRLGRSGESRPDRLVVVGTQVLEQSLDVDFDLLISDIAPIDLLLQRIGRLHRHDRQRPVPLREATCLVTGVDAWLEDGPQFSRGIELVYEPDFLLRTAAILDGLSSGIVNVPQDIPRLVRIAYEETFTWPDAWASRGEDAALESRSRHKAATSRAMTYRLSDPFGASSLMKGITDMKTVDPENTRGHASVRDSEDSIEVIVVQQTNSGGYHLMDGIGEFSGADLPLFGAPGGDLARAVASCTVTLPRSLSNPWDIDQTITELENAPIDLSSWQSSPWLRGQLVLVLDADGNSTLLDRQIHYDLSRGLTVEPRPQNGVPA
;
A
#
# COMPACT_ATOMS: atom_id res chain seq x y z
N PRO A 1 -17.62 -5.20 23.47
CA PRO A 1 -16.37 -5.75 22.93
C PRO A 1 -16.64 -7.11 22.30
N TRP A 2 -16.01 -7.34 21.15
CA TRP A 2 -16.08 -8.61 20.45
C TRP A 2 -15.64 -9.78 21.35
N GLN A 3 -16.38 -10.88 21.32
CA GLN A 3 -16.05 -12.12 22.01
C GLN A 3 -16.21 -13.26 21.01
N PRO A 4 -15.13 -13.69 20.34
CA PRO A 4 -15.20 -14.82 19.43
C PRO A 4 -15.61 -16.08 20.19
N ALA A 5 -16.31 -16.98 19.52
CA ALA A 5 -16.51 -18.32 20.06
C ALA A 5 -15.16 -19.04 20.23
N PRO A 6 -15.06 -20.03 21.12
CA PRO A 6 -13.86 -20.83 21.26
C PRO A 6 -13.37 -21.36 19.90
N CYS A 7 -12.07 -21.23 19.65
CA CYS A 7 -11.49 -21.71 18.42
C CYS A 7 -11.62 -23.23 18.32
N PRO A 8 -11.91 -23.78 17.13
CA PRO A 8 -11.92 -25.23 16.90
C PRO A 8 -10.59 -25.87 17.26
N GLY A 9 -10.62 -27.16 17.62
CA GLY A 9 -9.44 -27.90 18.07
C GLY A 9 -8.39 -28.20 16.99
N SER A 10 -8.67 -27.85 15.73
CA SER A 10 -7.71 -28.05 14.63
C SER A 10 -7.64 -26.83 13.72
N VAL A 11 -6.48 -26.62 13.11
CA VAL A 11 -6.24 -25.51 12.16
C VAL A 11 -7.12 -25.67 10.91
N ASP A 12 -7.42 -26.91 10.50
CA ASP A 12 -8.31 -27.19 9.35
C ASP A 12 -9.74 -26.73 9.61
N GLU A 13 -10.26 -27.04 10.79
CA GLU A 13 -11.61 -26.61 11.19
C GLU A 13 -11.67 -25.07 11.35
N LEU A 14 -10.63 -24.47 11.94
CA LEU A 14 -10.52 -23.03 12.08
C LEU A 14 -10.52 -22.35 10.70
N PHE A 15 -9.75 -22.85 9.75
CA PHE A 15 -9.70 -22.35 8.39
C PHE A 15 -11.06 -22.47 7.70
N GLY A 16 -11.68 -23.65 7.75
CA GLY A 16 -12.99 -23.89 7.13
C GLY A 16 -14.11 -23.04 7.71
N THR A 17 -14.07 -22.78 9.03
CA THR A 17 -15.02 -21.90 9.71
C THR A 17 -14.79 -20.44 9.37
N SER A 18 -13.53 -19.99 9.35
CA SER A 18 -13.18 -18.59 9.13
C SER A 18 -13.31 -18.16 7.67
N PHE A 19 -13.17 -19.09 6.70
CA PHE A 19 -13.15 -18.79 5.26
C PHE A 19 -14.02 -19.75 4.44
N PRO A 20 -15.35 -19.79 4.69
CA PRO A 20 -16.25 -20.72 4.00
C PRO A 20 -16.34 -20.49 2.49
N SER A 21 -16.01 -19.30 2.00
CA SER A 21 -15.96 -18.99 0.56
C SER A 21 -14.79 -19.67 -0.16
N LEU A 22 -13.76 -20.12 0.56
CA LEU A 22 -12.63 -20.87 0.02
C LEU A 22 -12.92 -22.39 0.01
N THR A 23 -14.03 -22.78 -0.57
CA THR A 23 -14.69 -24.11 -0.49
C THR A 23 -13.84 -25.33 -0.85
N HIS A 24 -12.65 -25.17 -1.38
CA HIS A 24 -11.71 -26.26 -1.73
C HIS A 24 -10.31 -26.04 -1.18
N GLY A 25 -10.14 -25.10 -0.24
CA GLY A 25 -8.87 -24.76 0.36
C GLY A 25 -8.64 -25.48 1.69
N ALA A 26 -7.46 -26.03 1.88
CA ALA A 26 -6.92 -26.37 3.18
C ALA A 26 -5.85 -25.35 3.55
N PRO A 27 -5.62 -25.08 4.85
CA PRO A 27 -4.55 -24.18 5.28
C PRO A 27 -3.20 -24.74 4.79
N ASN A 28 -2.38 -23.87 4.22
CA ASN A 28 -1.04 -24.25 3.80
C ASN A 28 -0.08 -24.40 5.01
N ALA A 29 1.13 -24.89 4.76
CA ALA A 29 2.09 -25.18 5.82
C ALA A 29 2.46 -23.92 6.65
N MET A 30 2.63 -22.75 6.01
CA MET A 30 2.93 -21.49 6.71
C MET A 30 1.75 -21.07 7.60
N GLN A 31 0.53 -21.18 7.11
CA GLN A 31 -0.67 -20.85 7.89
C GLN A 31 -0.81 -21.74 9.12
N ARG A 32 -0.52 -23.05 8.98
CA ARG A 32 -0.50 -23.98 10.12
C ARG A 32 0.53 -23.59 11.16
N VAL A 33 1.77 -23.37 10.75
CA VAL A 33 2.85 -22.95 11.65
C VAL A 33 2.49 -21.64 12.36
N ALA A 34 1.94 -20.64 11.65
CA ALA A 34 1.57 -19.37 12.24
C ALA A 34 0.49 -19.53 13.34
N VAL A 35 -0.55 -20.33 13.06
CA VAL A 35 -1.63 -20.57 14.02
C VAL A 35 -1.13 -21.38 15.22
N GLU A 36 -0.38 -22.46 15.01
CA GLU A 36 0.19 -23.29 16.07
C GLU A 36 1.09 -22.48 17.00
N VAL A 37 1.93 -21.60 16.43
CA VAL A 37 2.80 -20.74 17.23
C VAL A 37 1.97 -19.68 17.99
N ALA A 38 0.94 -19.10 17.39
CA ALA A 38 0.04 -18.17 18.08
C ALA A 38 -0.71 -18.87 19.24
N ASP A 39 -1.13 -20.10 19.02
CA ASP A 39 -1.82 -20.89 20.05
C ASP A 39 -0.92 -21.31 21.21
N THR A 40 0.36 -21.48 21.00
CA THR A 40 1.34 -21.87 22.04
C THR A 40 1.99 -20.69 22.76
N MET A 41 1.74 -19.44 22.37
CA MET A 41 2.29 -18.26 23.03
C MET A 41 1.91 -18.23 24.53
N PRO A 42 2.88 -18.15 25.47
CA PRO A 42 2.57 -18.12 26.89
C PRO A 42 1.94 -16.80 27.36
N GLU A 43 2.20 -15.70 26.67
CA GLU A 43 1.64 -14.38 26.94
C GLU A 43 1.50 -13.58 25.63
N PRO A 44 0.75 -12.44 25.65
CA PRO A 44 0.66 -11.55 24.49
C PRO A 44 2.04 -11.13 24.00
N GLY A 45 2.29 -11.29 22.72
CA GLY A 45 3.58 -11.10 22.09
C GLY A 45 3.51 -10.49 20.69
N LEU A 46 4.66 -10.44 20.03
CA LEU A 46 4.78 -10.07 18.63
C LEU A 46 4.93 -11.32 17.77
N LEU A 47 4.18 -11.39 16.68
CA LEU A 47 4.23 -12.42 15.65
C LEU A 47 4.57 -11.76 14.32
N ALA A 48 5.68 -12.13 13.68
CA ALA A 48 6.04 -11.68 12.34
C ALA A 48 5.89 -12.83 11.34
N ILE A 49 5.06 -12.64 10.30
CA ILE A 49 4.81 -13.60 9.23
C ILE A 49 5.48 -13.10 7.96
N GLU A 50 6.51 -13.79 7.51
CA GLU A 50 7.22 -13.49 6.27
C GLU A 50 6.98 -14.61 5.27
N ALA A 51 6.28 -14.28 4.20
CA ALA A 51 5.91 -15.23 3.16
C ALA A 51 5.70 -14.52 1.81
N PRO A 52 5.86 -15.22 0.68
CA PRO A 52 5.64 -14.66 -0.63
C PRO A 52 4.27 -14.01 -0.77
N MET A 53 4.13 -13.07 -1.70
CA MET A 53 2.83 -12.52 -2.03
C MET A 53 1.89 -13.62 -2.56
N GLY A 54 0.61 -13.58 -2.16
CA GLY A 54 -0.38 -14.59 -2.54
C GLY A 54 -0.30 -15.91 -1.75
N HIS A 55 0.58 -16.01 -0.76
CA HIS A 55 0.75 -17.20 0.08
C HIS A 55 -0.23 -17.30 1.26
N GLY A 56 -1.28 -16.47 1.28
CA GLY A 56 -2.32 -16.52 2.30
C GLY A 56 -1.89 -15.91 3.65
N LYS A 57 -1.03 -14.87 3.64
CA LYS A 57 -0.64 -14.13 4.85
C LYS A 57 -1.83 -13.53 5.58
N THR A 58 -2.80 -12.99 4.84
CA THR A 58 -4.00 -12.37 5.41
C THR A 58 -4.85 -13.38 6.17
N GLU A 59 -5.10 -14.54 5.57
CA GLU A 59 -5.84 -15.64 6.22
C GLU A 59 -5.10 -16.12 7.47
N ALA A 60 -3.77 -16.30 7.39
CA ALA A 60 -2.95 -16.63 8.55
C ALA A 60 -3.08 -15.59 9.67
N ALA A 61 -2.97 -14.31 9.35
CA ALA A 61 -3.07 -13.23 10.33
C ALA A 61 -4.45 -13.14 10.99
N LEU A 62 -5.54 -13.32 10.23
CA LEU A 62 -6.90 -13.32 10.77
C LEU A 62 -7.16 -14.53 11.68
N MET A 63 -6.72 -15.74 11.31
CA MET A 63 -6.78 -16.91 12.19
C MET A 63 -5.96 -16.72 13.46
N CYS A 64 -4.72 -16.24 13.35
CA CYS A 64 -3.89 -15.92 14.51
C CYS A 64 -4.56 -14.86 15.40
N ALA A 65 -5.18 -13.83 14.80
CA ALA A 65 -5.88 -12.80 15.55
C ALA A 65 -7.08 -13.35 16.32
N GLN A 66 -7.82 -14.28 15.76
CA GLN A 66 -8.92 -14.97 16.44
C GLN A 66 -8.41 -15.77 17.64
N VAL A 67 -7.37 -16.58 17.44
CA VAL A 67 -6.74 -17.38 18.50
C VAL A 67 -6.20 -16.48 19.63
N LEU A 68 -5.47 -15.42 19.28
CA LEU A 68 -4.91 -14.49 20.26
C LEU A 68 -5.99 -13.70 21.00
N ALA A 69 -7.08 -13.32 20.31
CA ALA A 69 -8.22 -12.63 20.94
C ALA A 69 -8.93 -13.52 21.94
N GLU A 70 -9.19 -14.77 21.61
CA GLU A 70 -9.77 -15.75 22.52
C GLU A 70 -8.88 -15.98 23.73
N ARG A 71 -7.61 -16.33 23.51
CA ARG A 71 -6.66 -16.68 24.57
C ARG A 71 -6.40 -15.57 25.57
N PHE A 72 -6.34 -14.33 25.09
CA PHE A 72 -5.98 -13.18 25.92
C PHE A 72 -7.14 -12.23 26.21
N GLY A 73 -8.36 -12.60 25.82
CA GLY A 73 -9.59 -11.85 26.14
C GLY A 73 -9.63 -10.47 25.46
N LEU A 74 -9.23 -10.38 24.20
CA LEU A 74 -9.20 -9.11 23.48
C LEU A 74 -10.53 -8.85 22.75
N GLY A 75 -10.91 -7.58 22.67
CA GLY A 75 -12.24 -7.16 22.21
C GLY A 75 -12.31 -6.75 20.73
N GLY A 76 -11.33 -7.10 19.89
CA GLY A 76 -11.36 -6.78 18.47
C GLY A 76 -10.01 -6.85 17.78
N ILE A 77 -9.97 -6.33 16.54
CA ILE A 77 -8.74 -6.22 15.75
C ILE A 77 -8.53 -4.79 15.22
N PHE A 78 -7.29 -4.42 15.01
CA PHE A 78 -6.89 -3.30 14.15
C PHE A 78 -6.08 -3.86 12.98
N PHE A 79 -6.50 -3.59 11.75
CA PHE A 79 -5.81 -4.03 10.54
C PHE A 79 -5.26 -2.81 9.79
N GLY A 80 -3.96 -2.57 9.89
CA GLY A 80 -3.24 -1.46 9.28
C GLY A 80 -2.60 -1.83 7.95
N LEU A 81 -2.92 -1.09 6.89
CA LEU A 81 -2.41 -1.30 5.53
C LEU A 81 -1.61 -0.09 5.03
N PRO A 82 -0.72 -0.26 4.04
CA PRO A 82 0.12 0.83 3.55
C PRO A 82 -0.65 2.01 2.96
N THR A 83 -1.77 1.75 2.27
CA THR A 83 -2.53 2.75 1.51
C THR A 83 -4.04 2.62 1.70
N MET A 84 -4.77 3.69 1.35
CA MET A 84 -6.24 3.67 1.30
C MET A 84 -6.76 2.67 0.24
N ALA A 85 -6.06 2.57 -0.89
CA ALA A 85 -6.44 1.67 -1.98
C ALA A 85 -6.43 0.19 -1.53
N THR A 86 -5.49 -0.19 -0.65
CA THR A 86 -5.44 -1.53 -0.07
C THR A 86 -6.42 -1.72 1.08
N SER A 87 -6.74 -0.65 1.80
CA SER A 87 -7.67 -0.69 2.94
C SER A 87 -9.12 -0.94 2.51
N ASN A 88 -9.53 -0.41 1.36
CA ASN A 88 -10.90 -0.58 0.86
C ASN A 88 -11.27 -2.05 0.58
N PRO A 89 -10.53 -2.82 -0.24
CA PRO A 89 -10.81 -4.25 -0.44
C PRO A 89 -10.64 -5.08 0.82
N MET A 90 -9.71 -4.71 1.69
CA MET A 90 -9.48 -5.44 2.95
C MET A 90 -10.66 -5.28 3.91
N PHE A 91 -11.36 -4.15 3.88
CA PHE A 91 -12.56 -3.93 4.68
C PHE A 91 -13.63 -4.99 4.35
N GLY A 92 -13.90 -5.24 3.08
CA GLY A 92 -14.82 -6.30 2.64
C GLY A 92 -14.39 -7.69 3.13
N ARG A 93 -13.10 -8.03 2.99
CA ARG A 93 -12.56 -9.33 3.44
C ARG A 93 -12.64 -9.52 4.97
N VAL A 94 -12.36 -8.48 5.75
CA VAL A 94 -12.50 -8.54 7.22
C VAL A 94 -13.97 -8.66 7.60
N ARG A 95 -14.88 -7.98 6.89
CA ARG A 95 -16.32 -8.13 7.11
C ARG A 95 -16.78 -9.55 6.84
N GLU A 96 -16.44 -10.14 5.68
CA GLU A 96 -16.76 -11.53 5.34
C GLU A 96 -16.22 -12.51 6.39
N TRP A 97 -15.00 -12.29 6.87
CA TRP A 97 -14.43 -13.08 7.95
C TRP A 97 -15.22 -12.93 9.26
N LEU A 98 -15.63 -11.73 9.65
CA LEU A 98 -16.45 -11.48 10.84
C LEU A 98 -17.84 -12.13 10.72
N ASP A 99 -18.43 -12.12 9.52
CA ASP A 99 -19.71 -12.79 9.27
C ASP A 99 -19.61 -14.32 9.34
N ALA A 100 -18.41 -14.87 9.10
CA ALA A 100 -18.14 -16.30 9.18
C ALA A 100 -17.77 -16.75 10.60
N VAL A 101 -17.07 -15.92 11.37
CA VAL A 101 -16.60 -16.27 12.73
C VAL A 101 -17.74 -16.14 13.73
N PRO A 102 -18.13 -17.24 14.40
CA PRO A 102 -19.16 -17.16 15.43
C PRO A 102 -18.74 -16.23 16.58
N ALA A 103 -19.59 -15.32 16.96
CA ALA A 103 -19.38 -14.42 18.08
C ALA A 103 -20.65 -14.36 18.95
N LYS A 104 -20.48 -14.03 20.23
CA LYS A 104 -21.58 -14.00 21.18
C LYS A 104 -22.57 -12.87 20.91
N ASP A 105 -22.05 -11.71 20.54
CA ASP A 105 -22.81 -10.49 20.26
C ASP A 105 -22.28 -9.83 18.98
N PRO A 106 -23.12 -9.06 18.25
CA PRO A 106 -22.65 -8.24 17.14
C PRO A 106 -21.56 -7.26 17.58
N SER A 107 -20.55 -7.09 16.75
CA SER A 107 -19.42 -6.20 17.01
C SER A 107 -19.45 -4.97 16.11
N SER A 108 -18.80 -3.88 16.54
CA SER A 108 -18.68 -2.68 15.73
C SER A 108 -17.49 -2.78 14.78
N ILE A 109 -17.69 -2.37 13.52
CA ILE A 109 -16.62 -2.28 12.50
C ILE A 109 -16.50 -0.85 11.96
N SER A 110 -15.29 -0.41 11.68
CA SER A 110 -15.02 0.91 11.12
C SER A 110 -13.89 0.88 10.08
N LEU A 111 -14.04 1.73 9.06
CA LEU A 111 -12.98 2.01 8.07
C LEU A 111 -12.30 3.33 8.45
N ALA A 112 -10.98 3.30 8.69
CA ALA A 112 -10.23 4.41 9.27
C ALA A 112 -9.17 4.96 8.30
N HIS A 113 -9.60 5.81 7.36
CA HIS A 113 -8.76 6.66 6.51
C HIS A 113 -9.54 7.90 6.06
N SER A 114 -8.84 8.85 5.42
CA SER A 114 -9.42 10.17 5.08
C SER A 114 -10.65 10.10 4.15
N LYS A 115 -10.76 9.05 3.32
CA LYS A 115 -11.83 8.84 2.34
C LYS A 115 -12.75 7.64 2.67
N ALA A 116 -12.76 7.17 3.91
CA ALA A 116 -13.59 6.04 4.32
C ALA A 116 -15.07 6.22 3.94
N GLY A 117 -15.60 7.43 4.09
CA GLY A 117 -16.97 7.77 3.71
C GLY A 117 -17.29 7.67 2.21
N LEU A 118 -16.31 7.47 1.33
CA LEU A 118 -16.52 7.25 -0.10
C LEU A 118 -16.54 5.76 -0.48
N ASN A 119 -16.25 4.87 0.47
CA ASN A 119 -16.30 3.41 0.23
C ASN A 119 -17.75 2.92 0.23
N GLU A 120 -18.20 2.30 -0.86
CA GLU A 120 -19.59 1.86 -1.04
C GLU A 120 -20.02 0.81 -0.02
N GLU A 121 -19.19 -0.20 0.27
CA GLU A 121 -19.50 -1.23 1.25
C GLU A 121 -19.63 -0.65 2.66
N TYR A 122 -18.75 0.30 3.01
CA TYR A 122 -18.84 0.98 4.29
C TYR A 122 -20.08 1.84 4.39
N GLN A 123 -20.50 2.50 3.30
CA GLN A 123 -21.73 3.29 3.22
C GLN A 123 -22.99 2.44 3.40
N GLN A 124 -23.02 1.24 2.83
CA GLN A 124 -24.17 0.32 2.99
C GLN A 124 -24.40 -0.08 4.45
N LEU A 125 -23.36 -0.09 5.26
CA LEU A 125 -23.43 -0.41 6.69
C LEU A 125 -23.77 0.80 7.58
N MET A 126 -23.87 2.01 6.99
CA MET A 126 -24.19 3.21 7.77
C MET A 126 -25.63 3.20 8.29
N PRO A 127 -25.87 3.68 9.53
CA PRO A 127 -27.19 3.56 10.19
C PRO A 127 -28.35 4.18 9.41
N TRP A 128 -28.11 5.27 8.65
CA TRP A 128 -29.15 5.91 7.82
C TRP A 128 -29.58 5.08 6.61
N ASN A 129 -28.73 4.19 6.10
CA ASN A 129 -29.09 3.25 5.04
C ASN A 129 -29.79 2.01 5.62
N ALA A 130 -29.39 1.56 6.80
CA ALA A 130 -30.03 0.45 7.51
C ALA A 130 -31.51 0.76 7.88
N THR A 131 -31.83 2.01 8.17
CA THR A 131 -33.20 2.43 8.51
C THR A 131 -34.16 2.37 7.30
N MET A 132 -33.65 2.52 6.08
CA MET A 132 -34.46 2.35 4.86
C MET A 132 -34.78 0.86 4.58
N ALA A 133 -33.88 -0.05 4.92
CA ALA A 133 -34.09 -1.50 4.73
C ALA A 133 -35.10 -2.10 5.69
N VAL A 134 -35.41 -1.46 6.84
CA VAL A 134 -36.35 -1.93 7.84
C VAL A 134 -37.83 -1.68 7.46
N TYR A 135 -38.08 -0.82 6.46
CA TYR A 135 -39.45 -0.51 5.99
C TYR A 135 -39.94 -1.34 4.81
N ASP A 136 -39.11 -2.23 4.25
CA ASP A 136 -39.54 -3.14 3.19
C ASP A 136 -39.97 -4.50 3.81
N GLU A 137 -41.15 -4.52 4.41
CA GLU A 137 -41.77 -5.73 4.93
C GLU A 137 -42.19 -6.64 3.77
N GLY A 138 -41.29 -7.52 3.33
CA GLY A 138 -41.67 -8.48 2.31
C GLY A 138 -40.67 -9.51 1.80
N ALA A 139 -39.42 -9.50 2.24
CA ALA A 139 -38.44 -10.51 1.78
C ALA A 139 -37.78 -11.22 2.96
N GLY A 140 -37.99 -12.53 3.01
CA GLY A 140 -37.60 -13.41 4.10
C GLY A 140 -36.14 -13.44 4.47
N THR A 141 -35.93 -13.89 5.73
CA THR A 141 -34.65 -14.21 6.38
C THR A 141 -33.62 -13.06 6.43
N GLN A 142 -33.84 -12.13 7.37
CA GLN A 142 -32.78 -11.31 7.91
C GLN A 142 -31.73 -12.24 8.53
N ARG A 143 -30.56 -12.36 7.89
CA ARG A 143 -29.34 -12.71 8.60
C ARG A 143 -29.01 -11.51 9.50
N GLU A 144 -29.06 -11.73 10.82
CA GLU A 144 -28.54 -10.75 11.77
C GLU A 144 -27.08 -10.44 11.38
N ALA A 145 -26.79 -9.19 11.04
CA ALA A 145 -25.44 -8.79 10.69
C ALA A 145 -24.54 -8.95 11.92
N SER A 146 -23.46 -9.71 11.79
CA SER A 146 -22.47 -9.93 12.86
C SER A 146 -21.61 -8.72 13.14
N ALA A 147 -21.51 -7.78 12.17
CA ALA A 147 -20.77 -6.54 12.30
C ALA A 147 -21.62 -5.35 11.84
N ILE A 148 -21.64 -4.29 12.66
CA ILE A 148 -22.41 -3.06 12.44
C ILE A 148 -21.51 -1.83 12.50
N VAL A 149 -21.82 -0.80 11.70
CA VAL A 149 -21.24 0.53 11.84
C VAL A 149 -22.08 1.32 12.84
N HIS A 150 -21.53 1.57 14.01
CA HIS A 150 -22.23 2.28 15.06
C HIS A 150 -22.05 3.80 14.90
N GLU A 151 -23.15 4.56 14.95
CA GLU A 151 -23.16 6.02 14.74
C GLU A 151 -22.18 6.78 15.64
N TRP A 152 -21.97 6.33 16.86
CA TRP A 152 -21.04 6.96 17.80
C TRP A 152 -19.58 6.94 17.34
N PHE A 153 -19.18 5.92 16.53
CA PHE A 153 -17.83 5.80 15.98
C PHE A 153 -17.65 6.57 14.67
N LEU A 154 -18.72 7.17 14.13
CA LEU A 154 -18.61 8.03 12.95
C LEU A 154 -17.77 9.26 13.26
N GLY A 155 -16.80 9.52 12.39
CA GLY A 155 -15.85 10.62 12.52
C GLY A 155 -14.41 10.16 12.71
N ARG A 156 -13.50 10.85 12.02
CA ARG A 156 -12.07 10.48 11.86
C ARG A 156 -11.35 10.12 13.17
N LYS A 157 -11.72 10.77 14.29
CA LYS A 157 -11.03 10.60 15.58
C LYS A 157 -11.57 9.45 16.42
N ARG A 158 -12.81 9.04 16.23
CA ARG A 158 -13.48 7.99 17.03
C ARG A 158 -13.50 6.64 16.35
N ALA A 159 -13.27 6.58 15.04
CA ALA A 159 -13.27 5.35 14.26
C ALA A 159 -12.35 4.26 14.85
N ILE A 160 -11.21 4.64 15.41
CA ILE A 160 -10.23 3.72 16.01
C ILE A 160 -10.75 3.02 17.28
N LEU A 161 -11.84 3.51 17.89
CA LEU A 161 -12.44 2.94 19.10
C LEU A 161 -13.45 1.82 18.79
N ALA A 162 -13.88 1.64 17.54
CA ALA A 162 -14.70 0.50 17.13
C ALA A 162 -13.99 -0.83 17.48
N ASP A 163 -14.72 -1.92 17.68
CA ASP A 163 -14.13 -3.22 18.00
C ASP A 163 -13.18 -3.67 16.89
N HIS A 164 -13.62 -3.59 15.64
CA HIS A 164 -12.81 -3.90 14.48
C HIS A 164 -12.54 -2.62 13.67
N VAL A 165 -11.28 -2.42 13.32
CA VAL A 165 -10.85 -1.25 12.57
C VAL A 165 -9.96 -1.70 11.42
N VAL A 166 -10.36 -1.39 10.20
CA VAL A 166 -9.51 -1.51 9.01
C VAL A 166 -9.10 -0.10 8.59
N GLY A 167 -7.82 0.13 8.34
CA GLY A 167 -7.37 1.46 7.97
C GLY A 167 -5.93 1.51 7.49
N THR A 168 -5.42 2.71 7.25
CA THR A 168 -4.02 2.85 6.89
C THR A 168 -3.12 2.70 8.13
N ILE A 169 -1.90 2.22 7.92
CA ILE A 169 -0.87 2.10 8.96
C ILE A 169 -0.65 3.43 9.69
N ASP A 170 -0.84 4.56 9.01
CA ASP A 170 -0.73 5.89 9.60
C ASP A 170 -1.58 6.05 10.86
N GLN A 171 -2.77 5.41 10.90
CA GLN A 171 -3.65 5.45 12.08
C GLN A 171 -3.00 4.81 13.31
N ALA A 172 -2.19 3.77 13.12
CA ALA A 172 -1.37 3.21 14.20
C ALA A 172 -0.14 4.08 14.48
N LEU A 173 0.57 4.57 13.46
CA LEU A 173 1.76 5.41 13.61
C LEU A 173 1.48 6.72 14.36
N PHE A 174 0.29 7.31 14.20
CA PHE A 174 -0.13 8.47 14.98
C PHE A 174 -0.16 8.22 16.50
N THR A 175 -0.15 6.96 16.95
CA THR A 175 -0.01 6.62 18.37
C THR A 175 1.40 6.92 18.88
N GLY A 176 2.40 6.88 18.01
CA GLY A 176 3.79 7.23 18.31
C GLY A 176 4.13 8.73 18.18
N LEU A 177 3.15 9.55 17.78
CA LEU A 177 3.32 10.98 17.51
C LEU A 177 2.81 11.83 18.67
N LYS A 178 3.50 12.94 18.99
CA LYS A 178 3.01 13.97 19.91
C LYS A 178 1.85 14.74 19.26
N ALA A 179 0.64 14.21 19.37
CA ALA A 179 -0.54 14.74 18.68
C ALA A 179 -1.72 14.92 19.61
N LYS A 180 -2.65 15.84 19.26
CA LYS A 180 -3.95 15.93 19.92
C LYS A 180 -4.70 14.60 19.83
N HIS A 181 -5.44 14.25 20.88
CA HIS A 181 -6.24 13.04 20.96
C HIS A 181 -5.45 11.70 20.88
N VAL A 182 -4.13 11.73 21.05
CA VAL A 182 -3.30 10.51 21.06
C VAL A 182 -3.81 9.48 22.07
N VAL A 183 -4.38 9.89 23.19
CA VAL A 183 -4.97 9.02 24.22
C VAL A 183 -6.08 8.13 23.65
N LEU A 184 -6.94 8.67 22.76
CA LEU A 184 -8.00 7.87 22.13
C LEU A 184 -7.41 6.78 21.24
N ARG A 185 -6.29 7.06 20.57
CA ARG A 185 -5.61 6.09 19.73
C ARG A 185 -4.98 4.98 20.56
N HIS A 186 -4.32 5.32 21.65
CA HIS A 186 -3.78 4.35 22.62
C HIS A 186 -4.90 3.46 23.19
N LEU A 187 -6.01 4.06 23.62
CA LEU A 187 -7.16 3.32 24.12
C LEU A 187 -7.74 2.39 23.04
N GLY A 188 -7.85 2.90 21.81
CA GLY A 188 -8.38 2.15 20.67
C GLY A 188 -7.54 0.94 20.28
N LEU A 189 -6.22 0.97 20.46
CA LEU A 189 -5.33 -0.15 20.12
C LEU A 189 -5.10 -1.12 21.28
N ALA A 190 -5.10 -0.63 22.52
CA ALA A 190 -4.69 -1.41 23.70
C ALA A 190 -5.53 -2.68 23.95
N SER A 191 -6.80 -2.73 23.49
CA SER A 191 -7.73 -3.86 23.70
C SER A 191 -7.92 -4.73 22.45
N LYS A 192 -7.08 -4.61 21.43
CA LYS A 192 -7.20 -5.30 20.15
C LYS A 192 -5.99 -6.16 19.84
N VAL A 193 -6.12 -7.09 18.91
CA VAL A 193 -4.97 -7.62 18.18
C VAL A 193 -4.63 -6.63 17.07
N VAL A 194 -3.38 -6.16 17.04
CA VAL A 194 -2.92 -5.18 16.05
C VAL A 194 -2.20 -5.90 14.92
N ILE A 195 -2.78 -5.85 13.72
CA ILE A 195 -2.21 -6.42 12.50
C ILE A 195 -1.66 -5.28 11.65
N ILE A 196 -0.42 -5.37 11.21
CA ILE A 196 0.22 -4.40 10.32
C ILE A 196 0.73 -5.14 9.10
N ASP A 197 0.16 -4.81 7.94
CA ASP A 197 0.52 -5.43 6.66
C ASP A 197 1.61 -4.63 5.93
N GLU A 198 2.39 -5.34 5.11
CA GLU A 198 3.47 -4.82 4.29
C GLU A 198 4.45 -3.92 5.07
N VAL A 199 4.90 -4.40 6.22
CA VAL A 199 5.77 -3.64 7.15
C VAL A 199 7.06 -3.15 6.48
N HIS A 200 7.54 -3.85 5.45
CA HIS A 200 8.70 -3.43 4.65
C HIS A 200 8.48 -2.11 3.89
N ALA A 201 7.22 -1.73 3.60
CA ALA A 201 6.91 -0.47 2.94
C ALA A 201 7.13 0.77 3.83
N ALA A 202 7.40 0.58 5.14
CA ALA A 202 7.71 1.68 6.04
C ALA A 202 9.14 2.18 5.81
N ASP A 203 9.29 3.42 5.35
CA ASP A 203 10.57 4.10 5.21
C ASP A 203 11.26 4.34 6.58
N VAL A 204 12.47 4.88 6.58
CA VAL A 204 13.26 5.13 7.79
C VAL A 204 12.52 6.03 8.78
N TYR A 205 11.84 7.06 8.29
CA TYR A 205 11.09 8.01 9.11
C TYR A 205 9.87 7.35 9.76
N MET A 206 9.07 6.63 8.98
CA MET A 206 7.91 5.87 9.46
C MET A 206 8.30 4.80 10.47
N ARG A 207 9.44 4.12 10.26
CA ARG A 207 9.94 3.08 11.19
C ARG A 207 10.26 3.64 12.57
N GLU A 208 10.71 4.89 12.69
CA GLU A 208 10.92 5.52 13.99
C GLU A 208 9.62 5.62 14.81
N TYR A 209 8.52 5.96 14.17
CA TYR A 209 7.20 5.94 14.83
C TYR A 209 6.71 4.52 15.09
N LEU A 210 6.90 3.60 14.14
CA LEU A 210 6.51 2.21 14.32
C LEU A 210 7.21 1.58 15.53
N LYS A 211 8.50 1.85 15.75
CA LYS A 211 9.22 1.40 16.97
C LYS A 211 8.55 1.90 18.23
N VAL A 212 8.19 3.17 18.30
CA VAL A 212 7.48 3.73 19.46
C VAL A 212 6.12 3.08 19.66
N VAL A 213 5.37 2.88 18.58
CA VAL A 213 4.08 2.19 18.64
C VAL A 213 4.26 0.78 19.21
N LEU A 214 5.25 0.03 18.74
CA LEU A 214 5.55 -1.31 19.25
C LEU A 214 5.98 -1.31 20.72
N GLU A 215 6.77 -0.33 21.16
CA GLU A 215 7.12 -0.16 22.58
C GLU A 215 5.87 0.06 23.44
N TRP A 216 4.94 0.92 23.01
CA TRP A 216 3.68 1.15 23.72
C TRP A 216 2.75 -0.07 23.70
N LEU A 217 2.62 -0.76 22.56
CA LEU A 217 1.82 -1.97 22.47
C LEU A 217 2.40 -3.10 23.35
N GLY A 218 3.72 -3.24 23.41
CA GLY A 218 4.40 -4.14 24.33
C GLY A 218 4.10 -3.82 25.79
N ALA A 219 4.14 -2.53 26.18
CA ALA A 219 3.78 -2.10 27.52
C ALA A 219 2.32 -2.37 27.90
N TYR A 220 1.41 -2.31 26.92
CA TYR A 220 -0.01 -2.65 27.11
C TYR A 220 -0.29 -4.15 27.09
N ARG A 221 0.70 -4.99 26.76
CA ARG A 221 0.50 -6.42 26.49
C ARG A 221 -0.49 -6.65 25.34
N THR A 222 -0.42 -5.82 24.31
CA THR A 222 -1.23 -5.94 23.11
C THR A 222 -0.53 -6.85 22.12
N PRO A 223 -1.13 -7.97 21.68
CA PRO A 223 -0.55 -8.81 20.64
C PRO A 223 -0.43 -8.04 19.33
N VAL A 224 0.71 -8.22 18.66
CA VAL A 224 0.97 -7.58 17.36
C VAL A 224 1.30 -8.65 16.33
N ILE A 225 0.69 -8.56 15.15
CA ILE A 225 0.99 -9.39 13.99
C ILE A 225 1.57 -8.47 12.90
N LEU A 226 2.82 -8.70 12.54
CA LEU A 226 3.49 -8.02 11.43
C LEU A 226 3.48 -8.94 10.21
N MET A 227 3.05 -8.43 9.07
CA MET A 227 3.10 -9.18 7.81
C MET A 227 4.05 -8.50 6.82
N SER A 228 4.84 -9.29 6.13
CA SER A 228 5.75 -8.80 5.11
C SER A 228 5.95 -9.85 4.02
N ALA A 229 6.24 -9.39 2.79
CA ALA A 229 6.79 -10.29 1.78
C ALA A 229 8.25 -10.61 2.09
N THR A 230 9.00 -9.62 2.56
CA THR A 230 10.42 -9.73 2.92
C THR A 230 10.72 -8.73 4.03
N LEU A 231 11.48 -9.16 5.02
CA LEU A 231 11.93 -8.25 6.08
C LEU A 231 13.43 -8.47 6.31
N PRO A 232 14.27 -7.46 6.01
CA PRO A 232 15.69 -7.55 6.29
C PRO A 232 15.96 -7.96 7.74
N PRO A 233 16.92 -8.85 8.03
CA PRO A 233 17.16 -9.36 9.38
C PRO A 233 17.38 -8.26 10.44
N ALA A 234 18.06 -7.17 10.07
CA ALA A 234 18.27 -6.02 10.95
C ALA A 234 16.94 -5.33 11.30
N GLN A 235 16.05 -5.13 10.33
CA GLN A 235 14.73 -4.54 10.57
C GLN A 235 13.84 -5.45 11.43
N ARG A 236 13.84 -6.76 11.15
CA ARG A 236 13.12 -7.75 11.97
C ARG A 236 13.58 -7.68 13.42
N HIS A 237 14.89 -7.66 13.66
CA HIS A 237 15.46 -7.53 14.99
C HIS A 237 15.09 -6.20 15.66
N GLU A 238 15.16 -5.09 14.93
CA GLU A 238 14.82 -3.76 15.44
C GLU A 238 13.36 -3.68 15.91
N LEU A 239 12.41 -4.17 15.12
CA LEU A 239 10.99 -4.18 15.45
C LEU A 239 10.68 -5.14 16.62
N ALA A 240 11.28 -6.33 16.61
CA ALA A 240 11.16 -7.29 17.70
C ALA A 240 11.70 -6.72 19.02
N LEU A 241 12.86 -6.06 18.98
CA LEU A 241 13.48 -5.41 20.14
C LEU A 241 12.62 -4.25 20.66
N ALA A 242 12.01 -3.46 19.79
CA ALA A 242 11.12 -2.37 20.20
C ALA A 242 9.93 -2.90 21.02
N TYR A 243 9.25 -3.95 20.52
CA TYR A 243 8.17 -4.58 21.26
C TYR A 243 8.64 -5.16 22.60
N ALA A 244 9.77 -5.91 22.59
CA ALA A 244 10.35 -6.51 23.79
C ALA A 244 10.74 -5.45 24.85
N LYS A 245 11.30 -4.31 24.42
CA LYS A 245 11.57 -3.17 25.31
C LYS A 245 10.30 -2.67 26.00
N GLY A 246 9.24 -2.48 25.23
CA GLY A 246 7.95 -2.09 25.79
C GLY A 246 7.46 -3.07 26.87
N ARG A 247 7.60 -4.35 26.61
CA ARG A 247 7.11 -5.43 27.47
C ARG A 247 7.96 -5.70 28.70
N HIS A 248 9.30 -5.70 28.55
CA HIS A 248 10.25 -6.16 29.59
C HIS A 248 11.20 -5.05 30.08
N GLY A 249 11.07 -3.83 29.58
CA GLY A 249 11.90 -2.69 29.98
C GLY A 249 13.04 -2.38 29.00
N ARG A 250 13.68 -1.22 29.21
CA ARG A 250 14.71 -0.68 28.29
C ARG A 250 15.90 -1.63 28.04
N ASN A 251 16.18 -2.52 28.98
CA ASN A 251 17.32 -3.46 28.91
C ASN A 251 16.93 -4.80 28.25
N ALA A 252 15.73 -4.91 27.71
CA ALA A 252 15.31 -6.12 27.00
C ALA A 252 16.27 -6.42 25.85
N GLN A 253 16.55 -7.71 25.69
CA GLN A 253 17.36 -8.23 24.60
C GLN A 253 16.54 -9.25 23.82
N VAL A 254 16.76 -9.29 22.52
CA VAL A 254 16.16 -10.25 21.61
C VAL A 254 17.27 -10.90 20.80
N VAL A 255 17.32 -12.21 20.81
CA VAL A 255 18.27 -12.97 20.00
C VAL A 255 17.47 -13.68 18.91
N LEU A 256 17.67 -13.28 17.66
CA LEU A 256 17.08 -13.93 16.49
C LEU A 256 18.16 -14.69 15.73
N THR A 257 17.86 -15.91 15.31
CA THR A 257 18.73 -16.67 14.42
C THR A 257 18.59 -16.14 13.00
N THR A 258 19.70 -15.83 12.36
CA THR A 258 19.70 -15.52 10.93
C THR A 258 19.52 -16.81 10.16
N THR A 259 18.51 -16.85 9.29
CA THR A 259 18.20 -18.01 8.45
C THR A 259 17.78 -17.53 7.06
N ASP A 260 18.09 -18.34 6.05
CA ASP A 260 17.60 -18.17 4.69
C ASP A 260 16.36 -19.06 4.41
N GLU A 261 15.83 -19.73 5.44
CA GLU A 261 14.57 -20.48 5.32
C GLU A 261 13.39 -19.54 5.12
N TYR A 262 12.47 -19.94 4.24
CA TYR A 262 11.33 -19.11 3.84
C TYR A 262 10.19 -19.97 3.27
N PRO A 263 8.94 -19.77 3.65
CA PRO A 263 8.43 -18.78 4.59
C PRO A 263 8.88 -18.97 6.03
N ILE A 264 8.89 -17.87 6.81
CA ILE A 264 9.27 -17.89 8.21
C ILE A 264 8.26 -17.16 9.09
N VAL A 265 7.99 -17.73 10.26
CA VAL A 265 7.17 -17.12 11.31
C VAL A 265 8.06 -16.90 12.53
N THR A 266 8.19 -15.65 12.95
CA THR A 266 9.01 -15.26 14.12
C THR A 266 8.10 -14.75 15.23
N THR A 267 8.26 -15.26 16.45
CA THR A 267 7.53 -14.78 17.63
C THR A 267 8.45 -14.27 18.71
N ILE A 268 7.98 -13.27 19.42
CA ILE A 268 8.59 -12.73 20.64
C ILE A 268 7.52 -12.78 21.72
N SER A 269 7.66 -13.68 22.67
CA SER A 269 6.74 -13.81 23.80
C SER A 269 7.56 -14.22 25.03
N ASP A 270 7.24 -13.66 26.19
CA ASP A 270 7.97 -13.87 27.47
C ASP A 270 9.50 -13.68 27.36
N GLY A 271 9.93 -12.68 26.58
CA GLY A 271 11.37 -12.43 26.35
C GLY A 271 12.08 -13.50 25.50
N VAL A 272 11.37 -14.49 25.00
CA VAL A 272 11.90 -15.56 24.17
C VAL A 272 11.50 -15.37 22.72
N ALA A 273 12.49 -15.45 21.84
CA ALA A 273 12.28 -15.47 20.40
C ALA A 273 12.19 -16.92 19.91
N GLN A 274 11.18 -17.23 19.12
CA GLN A 274 11.03 -18.51 18.44
C GLN A 274 10.84 -18.27 16.95
N GLN A 275 11.39 -19.16 16.13
CA GLN A 275 11.25 -19.13 14.68
C GLN A 275 10.71 -20.47 14.20
N GLY A 276 9.57 -20.43 13.52
CA GLY A 276 8.99 -21.59 12.85
C GLY A 276 9.15 -21.41 11.34
N THR A 277 9.59 -22.45 10.67
CA THR A 277 9.72 -22.47 9.22
C THR A 277 8.75 -23.49 8.63
N SER A 278 8.32 -23.24 7.41
CA SER A 278 7.48 -24.18 6.68
C SER A 278 8.17 -24.59 5.38
N THR A 279 7.83 -25.77 4.88
CA THR A 279 8.28 -26.17 3.55
C THR A 279 7.77 -25.19 2.51
N SER A 280 8.69 -24.61 1.75
CA SER A 280 8.34 -23.74 0.62
C SER A 280 7.46 -24.47 -0.38
N ALA A 281 6.53 -23.72 -0.98
CA ALA A 281 5.90 -24.15 -2.23
C ALA A 281 6.99 -24.50 -3.27
N PRO A 282 6.67 -25.38 -4.25
CA PRO A 282 7.59 -25.67 -5.34
C PRO A 282 8.09 -24.36 -5.95
N GLY A 283 9.42 -24.20 -5.98
CA GLY A 283 10.04 -23.01 -6.54
C GLY A 283 9.88 -22.96 -8.05
N ARG A 284 9.84 -21.74 -8.58
CA ARG A 284 9.98 -21.54 -10.02
C ARG A 284 11.30 -20.83 -10.31
N GLN A 285 11.89 -21.17 -11.42
CA GLN A 285 13.05 -20.46 -11.94
C GLN A 285 12.60 -19.27 -12.77
N VAL A 286 13.17 -18.12 -12.53
CA VAL A 286 12.93 -16.89 -13.29
C VAL A 286 14.25 -16.45 -13.89
N VAL A 287 14.27 -16.31 -15.21
CA VAL A 287 15.41 -15.74 -15.93
C VAL A 287 15.34 -14.24 -15.81
N VAL A 288 16.37 -13.62 -15.22
CA VAL A 288 16.48 -12.15 -15.09
C VAL A 288 17.60 -11.68 -15.99
N ARG A 289 17.30 -10.76 -16.90
CA ARG A 289 18.27 -10.21 -17.86
C ARG A 289 18.16 -8.70 -17.93
N SER A 290 19.27 -8.02 -18.05
CA SER A 290 19.29 -6.60 -18.40
C SER A 290 18.91 -6.40 -19.85
N MET A 291 18.16 -5.34 -20.13
CA MET A 291 17.77 -4.90 -21.45
C MET A 291 18.03 -3.39 -21.56
N GLY A 292 18.43 -2.93 -22.74
CA GLY A 292 18.52 -1.50 -23.04
C GLY A 292 17.19 -0.77 -22.87
N ASP A 293 17.24 0.53 -22.68
CA ASP A 293 16.05 1.35 -22.41
C ASP A 293 15.42 1.97 -23.67
N SER A 294 15.78 1.44 -24.85
CA SER A 294 15.24 1.89 -26.14
C SER A 294 13.78 1.43 -26.32
N LEU A 295 12.90 2.38 -26.64
CA LEU A 295 11.49 2.07 -26.93
C LEU A 295 11.35 1.23 -28.22
N ASP A 296 12.20 1.44 -29.23
CA ASP A 296 12.18 0.64 -30.47
C ASP A 296 12.56 -0.81 -30.21
N GLU A 297 13.60 -1.06 -29.41
CA GLU A 297 13.98 -2.41 -29.00
C GLU A 297 12.88 -3.09 -28.19
N LEU A 298 12.23 -2.33 -27.31
CA LEU A 298 11.09 -2.80 -26.50
C LEU A 298 9.93 -3.24 -27.39
N ILE A 299 9.54 -2.42 -28.37
CA ILE A 299 8.43 -2.72 -29.29
C ILE A 299 8.73 -3.98 -30.11
N ASN A 300 9.92 -4.04 -30.74
CA ASN A 300 10.32 -5.19 -31.54
C ASN A 300 10.34 -6.49 -30.71
N LEU A 301 10.78 -6.42 -29.46
CA LEU A 301 10.76 -7.55 -28.53
C LEU A 301 9.31 -8.01 -28.24
N ILE A 302 8.41 -7.05 -27.97
CA ILE A 302 7.00 -7.36 -27.65
C ILE A 302 6.34 -8.02 -28.86
N GLU A 303 6.52 -7.51 -30.06
CA GLU A 303 6.00 -8.08 -31.30
C GLU A 303 6.47 -9.54 -31.50
N ASP A 304 7.77 -9.79 -31.33
CA ASP A 304 8.35 -11.14 -31.41
C ASP A 304 7.76 -12.07 -30.37
N LYS A 305 7.74 -11.65 -29.09
CA LYS A 305 7.28 -12.46 -27.98
C LYS A 305 5.77 -12.74 -27.98
N MET A 306 4.97 -11.82 -28.54
CA MET A 306 3.52 -11.96 -28.63
C MET A 306 3.05 -12.57 -29.97
N SER A 307 3.93 -13.17 -30.74
CA SER A 307 3.56 -13.85 -32.02
C SER A 307 2.45 -14.88 -31.84
N ASP A 308 2.49 -15.64 -30.75
CA ASP A 308 1.49 -16.66 -30.39
C ASP A 308 0.51 -16.18 -29.31
N GLY A 309 0.40 -14.86 -29.08
CA GLY A 309 -0.40 -14.27 -27.99
C GLY A 309 0.37 -14.09 -26.69
N GLY A 310 -0.36 -13.73 -25.62
CA GLY A 310 0.17 -13.59 -24.28
C GLY A 310 -0.12 -12.22 -23.63
N CYS A 311 0.14 -12.12 -22.33
CA CYS A 311 -0.08 -10.92 -21.53
C CYS A 311 1.25 -10.44 -20.96
N ILE A 312 1.70 -9.26 -21.36
CA ILE A 312 2.97 -8.67 -20.96
C ILE A 312 2.74 -7.55 -19.94
N GLY A 313 3.47 -7.56 -18.83
CA GLY A 313 3.49 -6.47 -17.86
C GLY A 313 4.76 -5.62 -18.00
N ILE A 314 4.58 -4.31 -18.02
CA ILE A 314 5.68 -3.33 -18.06
C ILE A 314 5.54 -2.41 -16.86
N ILE A 315 6.54 -2.40 -15.97
CA ILE A 315 6.54 -1.56 -14.77
C ILE A 315 7.61 -0.50 -14.91
N ARG A 316 7.18 0.75 -14.98
CA ARG A 316 8.03 1.92 -15.02
C ARG A 316 8.05 2.62 -13.67
N ASP A 317 9.17 3.20 -13.28
CA ASP A 317 9.32 3.82 -11.96
C ASP A 317 8.67 5.20 -11.85
N THR A 318 8.45 5.88 -12.95
CA THR A 318 7.77 7.18 -12.97
C THR A 318 6.55 7.17 -13.87
N VAL A 319 5.56 8.02 -13.54
CA VAL A 319 4.35 8.16 -14.36
C VAL A 319 4.68 8.66 -15.76
N ALA A 320 5.60 9.62 -15.89
CA ALA A 320 6.01 10.13 -17.20
C ALA A 320 6.56 9.01 -18.09
N ARG A 321 7.50 8.19 -17.58
CA ARG A 321 8.04 7.05 -18.34
C ARG A 321 6.96 6.02 -18.70
N ALA A 322 5.97 5.82 -17.83
CA ALA A 322 4.85 4.93 -18.12
C ALA A 322 3.96 5.49 -19.24
N GLN A 323 3.68 6.79 -19.22
CA GLN A 323 2.91 7.48 -20.27
C GLN A 323 3.64 7.46 -21.61
N ASP A 324 4.95 7.79 -21.64
CA ASP A 324 5.77 7.76 -22.86
C ASP A 324 5.85 6.34 -23.44
N THR A 325 5.99 5.34 -22.58
CA THR A 325 5.99 3.92 -23.01
C THR A 325 4.61 3.52 -23.57
N PHE A 326 3.52 3.91 -22.92
CA PHE A 326 2.16 3.65 -23.39
C PHE A 326 1.93 4.26 -24.78
N ASP A 327 2.26 5.53 -24.97
CA ASP A 327 2.06 6.23 -26.26
C ASP A 327 2.84 5.55 -27.41
N ALA A 328 4.09 5.15 -27.14
CA ALA A 328 4.90 4.45 -28.14
C ALA A 328 4.33 3.08 -28.52
N LEU A 329 3.81 2.34 -27.54
CA LEU A 329 3.25 1.01 -27.75
C LEU A 329 1.86 1.07 -28.39
N ASP A 330 0.95 1.93 -27.89
CA ASP A 330 -0.41 2.08 -28.37
C ASP A 330 -0.46 2.52 -29.84
N SER A 331 0.50 3.36 -30.26
CA SER A 331 0.61 3.82 -31.65
C SER A 331 1.16 2.78 -32.64
N ARG A 332 1.82 1.71 -32.17
CA ARG A 332 2.59 0.78 -33.04
C ARG A 332 2.15 -0.67 -32.94
N LEU A 333 1.63 -1.11 -31.79
CA LEU A 333 1.20 -2.50 -31.59
C LEU A 333 -0.23 -2.72 -32.08
N ASP A 334 -0.47 -3.85 -32.73
CA ASP A 334 -1.81 -4.32 -33.13
C ASP A 334 -2.43 -5.18 -32.00
N CYS A 335 -2.46 -4.62 -30.78
CA CYS A 335 -3.12 -5.24 -29.63
C CYS A 335 -3.52 -4.18 -28.61
N GLU A 336 -4.38 -4.57 -27.66
CA GLU A 336 -4.78 -3.68 -26.58
C GLU A 336 -3.59 -3.35 -25.67
N VAL A 337 -3.38 -2.06 -25.43
CA VAL A 337 -2.41 -1.54 -24.44
C VAL A 337 -3.19 -0.83 -23.35
N VAL A 338 -2.96 -1.18 -22.09
CA VAL A 338 -3.63 -0.59 -20.93
C VAL A 338 -2.62 0.12 -20.06
N LEU A 339 -2.89 1.39 -19.72
CA LEU A 339 -2.06 2.20 -18.84
C LEU A 339 -2.68 2.31 -17.43
N VAL A 340 -1.89 2.10 -16.37
CA VAL A 340 -2.33 2.22 -14.97
C VAL A 340 -1.29 2.92 -14.11
N HIS A 341 -1.66 4.05 -13.50
CA HIS A 341 -0.81 4.80 -12.57
C HIS A 341 -1.63 5.71 -11.63
N SER A 342 -0.96 6.38 -10.71
CA SER A 342 -1.59 7.21 -9.67
C SER A 342 -2.23 8.51 -10.17
N ARG A 343 -1.96 8.96 -11.40
CA ARG A 343 -2.51 10.20 -11.98
C ARG A 343 -3.78 10.00 -12.80
N PHE A 344 -4.44 8.85 -12.69
CA PHE A 344 -5.85 8.71 -13.07
C PHE A 344 -6.74 9.18 -11.93
N LEU A 345 -7.93 9.71 -12.27
CA LEU A 345 -8.96 9.99 -11.28
C LEU A 345 -9.25 8.74 -10.45
N ALA A 346 -9.43 8.90 -9.15
CA ALA A 346 -9.53 7.78 -8.23
C ALA A 346 -10.62 6.75 -8.63
N PRO A 347 -11.83 7.11 -9.07
CA PRO A 347 -12.82 6.15 -9.54
C PRO A 347 -12.39 5.43 -10.83
N GLN A 348 -11.75 6.13 -11.75
CA GLN A 348 -11.26 5.54 -13.00
C GLN A 348 -10.13 4.55 -12.75
N ARG A 349 -9.20 4.91 -11.86
CA ARG A 349 -8.11 4.03 -11.44
C ARG A 349 -8.64 2.75 -10.80
N ALA A 350 -9.58 2.87 -9.86
CA ALA A 350 -10.18 1.72 -9.19
C ALA A 350 -10.84 0.75 -10.19
N ARG A 351 -11.53 1.26 -11.22
CA ARG A 351 -12.11 0.44 -12.27
C ARG A 351 -11.07 -0.27 -13.12
N ARG A 352 -10.00 0.44 -13.53
CA ARG A 352 -8.90 -0.16 -14.27
C ARG A 352 -8.23 -1.29 -13.50
N GLU A 353 -7.96 -1.05 -12.21
CA GLU A 353 -7.40 -2.05 -11.30
C GLU A 353 -8.34 -3.27 -11.18
N ALA A 354 -9.63 -3.06 -10.97
CA ALA A 354 -10.63 -4.13 -10.89
C ALA A 354 -10.74 -4.92 -12.21
N ASP A 355 -10.73 -4.24 -13.35
CA ASP A 355 -10.74 -4.88 -14.66
C ASP A 355 -9.49 -5.74 -14.90
N LEU A 356 -8.31 -5.24 -14.53
CA LEU A 356 -7.07 -6.01 -14.61
C LEU A 356 -7.11 -7.27 -13.73
N VAL A 357 -7.62 -7.16 -12.51
CA VAL A 357 -7.76 -8.31 -11.60
C VAL A 357 -8.75 -9.33 -12.17
N ARG A 358 -9.87 -8.89 -12.74
CA ARG A 358 -10.85 -9.78 -13.39
C ARG A 358 -10.25 -10.53 -14.59
N ARG A 359 -9.44 -9.84 -15.42
CA ARG A 359 -8.86 -10.38 -16.66
C ARG A 359 -7.59 -11.20 -16.41
N LEU A 360 -6.72 -10.75 -15.51
CA LEU A 360 -5.40 -11.33 -15.29
C LEU A 360 -5.27 -12.08 -13.94
N GLY A 361 -6.29 -12.03 -13.10
CA GLY A 361 -6.29 -12.70 -11.80
C GLY A 361 -6.42 -14.21 -11.90
N ARG A 362 -6.57 -14.86 -10.74
CA ARG A 362 -6.57 -16.32 -10.61
C ARG A 362 -7.68 -17.01 -11.43
N SER A 363 -8.89 -16.47 -11.46
CA SER A 363 -9.99 -17.04 -12.23
C SER A 363 -9.72 -17.00 -13.74
N GLY A 364 -9.16 -15.88 -14.23
CA GLY A 364 -8.81 -15.70 -15.63
C GLY A 364 -9.97 -15.88 -16.61
N GLU A 365 -11.23 -15.73 -16.15
CA GLU A 365 -12.45 -16.02 -16.92
C GLU A 365 -12.55 -15.23 -18.24
N SER A 366 -11.87 -14.11 -18.31
CA SER A 366 -11.84 -13.22 -19.47
C SER A 366 -10.42 -12.81 -19.85
N ARG A 367 -9.43 -13.72 -19.65
CA ARG A 367 -8.05 -13.43 -20.02
C ARG A 367 -7.96 -13.20 -21.54
N PRO A 368 -7.43 -12.05 -21.99
CA PRO A 368 -7.29 -11.77 -23.40
C PRO A 368 -6.18 -12.59 -24.05
N ASP A 369 -6.31 -12.86 -25.36
CA ASP A 369 -5.27 -13.54 -26.12
C ASP A 369 -3.99 -12.70 -26.23
N ARG A 370 -4.14 -11.37 -26.34
CA ARG A 370 -3.05 -10.40 -26.43
C ARG A 370 -3.36 -9.19 -25.57
N LEU A 371 -2.45 -8.84 -24.66
CA LEU A 371 -2.58 -7.64 -23.83
C LEU A 371 -1.20 -7.15 -23.38
N VAL A 372 -0.96 -5.87 -23.49
CA VAL A 372 0.17 -5.21 -22.83
C VAL A 372 -0.35 -4.29 -21.75
N VAL A 373 0.17 -4.43 -20.53
CA VAL A 373 -0.18 -3.56 -19.41
C VAL A 373 1.05 -2.75 -19.03
N VAL A 374 0.95 -1.44 -19.18
CA VAL A 374 1.99 -0.49 -18.73
C VAL A 374 1.52 0.15 -17.44
N GLY A 375 2.37 0.19 -16.44
CA GLY A 375 2.02 0.84 -15.19
C GLY A 375 3.23 1.22 -14.35
N THR A 376 2.93 1.73 -13.15
CA THR A 376 3.92 2.08 -12.15
C THR A 376 3.85 1.13 -10.95
N GLN A 377 4.29 1.55 -9.78
CA GLN A 377 4.23 0.78 -8.53
C GLN A 377 2.82 0.24 -8.19
N VAL A 378 1.79 0.74 -8.86
CA VAL A 378 0.41 0.21 -8.74
C VAL A 378 0.34 -1.27 -9.13
N LEU A 379 1.11 -1.70 -10.14
CA LEU A 379 1.19 -3.11 -10.56
C LEU A 379 2.04 -3.98 -9.61
N GLU A 380 2.89 -3.36 -8.81
CA GLU A 380 3.77 -4.03 -7.84
C GLU A 380 3.00 -4.44 -6.58
N GLN A 381 2.12 -3.56 -6.08
CA GLN A 381 1.42 -3.75 -4.83
C GLN A 381 -0.07 -4.03 -5.05
N SER A 382 -0.65 -4.90 -4.24
CA SER A 382 -2.09 -5.09 -4.04
C SER A 382 -2.90 -5.73 -5.17
N LEU A 383 -2.40 -5.83 -6.40
CA LEU A 383 -3.15 -6.45 -7.49
C LEU A 383 -2.80 -7.94 -7.64
N ASP A 384 -3.82 -8.78 -7.72
CA ASP A 384 -3.66 -10.20 -8.08
C ASP A 384 -3.68 -10.35 -9.60
N VAL A 385 -2.54 -10.02 -10.23
CA VAL A 385 -2.35 -10.11 -11.69
C VAL A 385 -1.23 -11.09 -12.02
N ASP A 386 -1.32 -11.68 -13.22
CA ASP A 386 -0.42 -12.71 -13.70
C ASP A 386 0.01 -12.43 -15.15
N PHE A 387 1.28 -12.13 -15.32
CA PHE A 387 1.90 -11.85 -16.61
C PHE A 387 2.68 -13.05 -17.15
N ASP A 388 2.77 -13.15 -18.48
CA ASP A 388 3.55 -14.17 -19.18
C ASP A 388 5.01 -13.72 -19.41
N LEU A 389 5.23 -12.42 -19.52
CA LEU A 389 6.54 -11.74 -19.54
C LEU A 389 6.47 -10.50 -18.66
N LEU A 390 7.52 -10.23 -17.92
CA LEU A 390 7.64 -9.01 -17.15
C LEU A 390 8.83 -8.18 -17.65
N ILE A 391 8.58 -6.89 -17.86
CA ILE A 391 9.60 -5.88 -18.14
C ILE A 391 9.52 -4.86 -17.01
N SER A 392 10.63 -4.57 -16.36
CA SER A 392 10.62 -3.71 -15.18
C SER A 392 11.81 -2.76 -15.20
N ASP A 393 11.56 -1.49 -14.93
CA ASP A 393 12.66 -0.61 -14.54
C ASP A 393 13.36 -1.18 -13.30
N ILE A 394 14.65 -0.90 -13.14
CA ILE A 394 15.44 -1.33 -12.01
C ILE A 394 14.92 -0.68 -10.71
N ALA A 395 14.77 -1.48 -9.68
CA ALA A 395 14.28 -1.05 -8.38
C ALA A 395 15.11 -1.71 -7.26
N PRO A 396 15.02 -1.28 -6.00
CA PRO A 396 15.56 -2.06 -4.88
C PRO A 396 15.17 -3.53 -4.98
N ILE A 397 16.08 -4.42 -4.62
CA ILE A 397 15.95 -5.86 -4.90
C ILE A 397 14.67 -6.47 -4.34
N ASP A 398 14.24 -6.04 -3.17
CA ASP A 398 12.99 -6.50 -2.52
C ASP A 398 11.76 -6.12 -3.34
N LEU A 399 11.72 -4.91 -3.91
CA LEU A 399 10.64 -4.46 -4.79
C LEU A 399 10.71 -5.17 -6.14
N LEU A 400 11.90 -5.35 -6.71
CA LEU A 400 12.06 -6.11 -7.95
C LEU A 400 11.57 -7.56 -7.79
N LEU A 401 11.86 -8.20 -6.66
CA LEU A 401 11.38 -9.55 -6.34
C LEU A 401 9.86 -9.59 -6.16
N GLN A 402 9.24 -8.54 -5.64
CA GLN A 402 7.78 -8.41 -5.58
C GLN A 402 7.15 -8.27 -6.96
N ARG A 403 7.77 -7.49 -7.86
CA ARG A 403 7.38 -7.39 -9.28
C ARG A 403 7.49 -8.74 -9.98
N ILE A 404 8.60 -9.45 -9.79
CA ILE A 404 8.80 -10.83 -10.27
C ILE A 404 7.70 -11.76 -9.72
N GLY A 405 7.18 -11.50 -8.54
CA GLY A 405 6.02 -12.19 -7.99
C GLY A 405 4.74 -12.08 -8.82
N ARG A 406 4.66 -11.20 -9.82
CA ARG A 406 3.55 -11.05 -10.78
C ARG A 406 3.75 -11.85 -12.07
N LEU A 407 4.94 -12.37 -12.30
CA LEU A 407 5.30 -13.17 -13.46
C LEU A 407 4.99 -14.64 -13.19
N HIS A 408 4.24 -15.31 -14.07
CA HIS A 408 3.83 -16.73 -13.93
C HIS A 408 3.26 -17.05 -12.53
N ARG A 409 2.44 -16.14 -12.02
CA ARG A 409 1.91 -16.20 -10.66
C ARG A 409 0.90 -17.34 -10.46
N HIS A 410 0.11 -17.62 -11.50
CA HIS A 410 -0.89 -18.68 -11.48
C HIS A 410 -0.50 -19.79 -12.45
N ASP A 411 -0.81 -21.03 -12.09
CA ASP A 411 -0.58 -22.18 -12.97
C ASP A 411 -1.56 -22.15 -14.13
N ARG A 412 -1.02 -21.95 -15.34
CA ARG A 412 -1.79 -21.92 -16.60
C ARG A 412 -0.91 -22.21 -17.80
N GLN A 413 -1.56 -22.63 -18.89
CA GLN A 413 -0.88 -22.78 -20.18
C GLN A 413 -0.45 -21.41 -20.72
N ARG A 414 0.76 -21.38 -21.30
CA ARG A 414 1.35 -20.16 -21.84
C ARG A 414 1.78 -20.34 -23.29
N PRO A 415 1.74 -19.27 -24.11
CA PRO A 415 2.28 -19.29 -25.47
C PRO A 415 3.73 -19.78 -25.49
N VAL A 416 4.12 -20.47 -26.56
CA VAL A 416 5.45 -21.08 -26.67
C VAL A 416 6.59 -20.09 -26.42
N PRO A 417 6.59 -18.85 -26.97
CA PRO A 417 7.65 -17.88 -26.74
C PRO A 417 7.73 -17.34 -25.30
N LEU A 418 6.68 -17.61 -24.48
CA LEU A 418 6.51 -17.06 -23.14
C LEU A 418 6.45 -18.15 -22.05
N ARG A 419 6.84 -19.40 -22.38
CA ARG A 419 6.85 -20.52 -21.41
C ARG A 419 7.95 -20.41 -20.35
N GLU A 420 9.06 -19.77 -20.70
CA GLU A 420 10.12 -19.46 -19.75
C GLU A 420 9.77 -18.19 -18.98
N ALA A 421 9.69 -18.29 -17.66
CA ALA A 421 9.43 -17.14 -16.81
C ALA A 421 10.61 -16.16 -16.92
N THR A 422 10.44 -15.06 -17.64
CA THR A 422 11.50 -14.09 -17.94
C THR A 422 11.13 -12.71 -17.41
N CYS A 423 12.03 -12.10 -16.65
CA CYS A 423 11.98 -10.70 -16.23
C CYS A 423 13.12 -9.93 -16.92
N LEU A 424 12.76 -8.93 -17.71
CA LEU A 424 13.71 -8.03 -18.35
C LEU A 424 13.84 -6.75 -17.52
N VAL A 425 15.05 -6.41 -17.12
CA VAL A 425 15.33 -5.22 -16.30
C VAL A 425 15.83 -4.10 -17.18
N THR A 426 15.11 -2.99 -17.20
CA THR A 426 15.39 -1.75 -17.95
C THR A 426 15.71 -0.61 -17.00
N GLY A 427 15.81 0.63 -17.50
CA GLY A 427 16.06 1.80 -16.66
C GLY A 427 17.56 2.05 -16.42
N VAL A 428 18.41 1.45 -17.25
CA VAL A 428 19.86 1.72 -17.29
C VAL A 428 20.19 2.24 -18.67
N ASP A 429 20.59 3.52 -18.75
CA ASP A 429 20.93 4.17 -20.01
C ASP A 429 22.29 3.70 -20.57
N ALA A 430 23.25 3.45 -19.67
CA ALA A 430 24.58 2.97 -20.03
C ALA A 430 25.21 2.17 -18.88
N TRP A 431 26.02 1.17 -19.23
CA TRP A 431 26.92 0.48 -18.31
C TRP A 431 28.30 1.09 -18.43
N LEU A 432 28.70 1.87 -17.43
CA LEU A 432 30.01 2.50 -17.33
C LEU A 432 30.97 1.59 -16.57
N GLU A 433 32.28 1.93 -16.61
CA GLU A 433 33.30 1.16 -15.92
C GLU A 433 33.08 1.12 -14.40
N ASP A 434 32.56 2.21 -13.83
CA ASP A 434 32.27 2.38 -12.41
C ASP A 434 30.80 2.02 -12.04
N GLY A 435 30.07 1.37 -12.93
CA GLY A 435 28.70 0.88 -12.72
C GLY A 435 27.65 1.48 -13.66
N PRO A 436 26.37 1.14 -13.45
CA PRO A 436 25.26 1.57 -14.30
C PRO A 436 24.97 3.06 -14.16
N GLN A 437 24.64 3.72 -15.27
CA GLN A 437 24.01 5.02 -15.30
C GLN A 437 22.50 4.81 -15.39
N PHE A 438 21.77 5.19 -14.35
CA PHE A 438 20.32 5.01 -14.30
C PHE A 438 19.60 6.06 -15.15
N SER A 439 18.48 5.68 -15.74
CA SER A 439 17.64 6.57 -16.52
C SER A 439 17.06 7.68 -15.65
N ARG A 440 16.91 8.85 -16.26
CA ARG A 440 16.46 10.07 -15.57
C ARG A 440 15.14 9.83 -14.80
N GLY A 441 15.14 10.22 -13.56
CA GLY A 441 13.96 10.16 -12.66
C GLY A 441 13.91 8.92 -11.78
N ILE A 442 14.62 7.83 -12.08
CA ILE A 442 14.64 6.62 -11.24
C ILE A 442 15.30 6.93 -9.88
N GLU A 443 16.41 7.67 -9.87
CA GLU A 443 17.11 8.10 -8.64
C GLU A 443 16.34 9.13 -7.81
N LEU A 444 15.23 9.69 -8.34
CA LEU A 444 14.31 10.52 -7.56
C LEU A 444 13.26 9.67 -6.82
N VAL A 445 13.05 8.42 -7.26
CA VAL A 445 12.10 7.48 -6.66
C VAL A 445 12.80 6.59 -5.63
N TYR A 446 14.01 6.12 -5.97
CA TYR A 446 14.77 5.20 -5.12
C TYR A 446 16.16 5.74 -4.82
N GLU A 447 16.69 5.40 -3.65
CA GLU A 447 18.04 5.77 -3.26
C GLU A 447 19.08 5.09 -4.15
N PRO A 448 20.08 5.84 -4.68
CA PRO A 448 21.13 5.30 -5.55
C PRO A 448 21.89 4.12 -4.96
N ASP A 449 22.12 4.08 -3.64
CA ASP A 449 22.77 2.95 -2.95
C ASP A 449 22.03 1.63 -3.22
N PHE A 450 20.71 1.59 -3.02
CA PHE A 450 19.94 0.36 -3.23
C PHE A 450 19.80 -0.02 -4.69
N LEU A 451 19.76 0.95 -5.60
CA LEU A 451 19.79 0.69 -7.05
C LEU A 451 21.12 0.08 -7.49
N LEU A 452 22.25 0.64 -7.03
CA LEU A 452 23.59 0.12 -7.31
C LEU A 452 23.79 -1.29 -6.74
N ARG A 453 23.31 -1.56 -5.51
CA ARG A 453 23.36 -2.89 -4.91
C ARG A 453 22.54 -3.89 -5.72
N THR A 454 21.34 -3.51 -6.16
CA THR A 454 20.53 -4.36 -7.03
C THR A 454 21.24 -4.68 -8.33
N ALA A 455 21.81 -3.67 -8.99
CA ALA A 455 22.57 -3.86 -10.23
C ALA A 455 23.75 -4.80 -10.02
N ALA A 456 24.53 -4.62 -8.93
CA ALA A 456 25.67 -5.49 -8.59
C ALA A 456 25.25 -6.94 -8.28
N ILE A 457 24.12 -7.12 -7.58
CA ILE A 457 23.55 -8.43 -7.31
C ILE A 457 23.16 -9.13 -8.62
N LEU A 458 22.49 -8.41 -9.53
CA LEU A 458 22.06 -8.97 -10.81
C LEU A 458 23.24 -9.33 -11.71
N ASP A 459 24.25 -8.46 -11.77
CA ASP A 459 25.49 -8.71 -12.51
C ASP A 459 26.25 -9.93 -11.98
N GLY A 460 26.24 -10.13 -10.66
CA GLY A 460 26.84 -11.28 -9.99
C GLY A 460 26.08 -12.60 -10.16
N LEU A 461 24.88 -12.61 -10.75
CA LEU A 461 24.13 -13.84 -11.04
C LEU A 461 24.71 -14.56 -12.25
N SER A 462 25.63 -15.49 -12.04
CA SER A 462 26.36 -16.21 -13.11
C SER A 462 25.45 -16.91 -14.14
N SER A 463 24.26 -17.32 -13.74
CA SER A 463 23.26 -17.97 -14.62
C SER A 463 22.14 -17.02 -15.06
N GLY A 464 22.04 -15.83 -14.49
CA GLY A 464 20.88 -14.95 -14.65
C GLY A 464 19.57 -15.54 -14.13
N ILE A 465 19.62 -16.58 -13.29
CA ILE A 465 18.45 -17.29 -12.78
C ILE A 465 18.24 -16.95 -11.30
N VAL A 466 17.00 -16.65 -10.94
CA VAL A 466 16.52 -16.47 -9.57
C VAL A 466 15.47 -17.54 -9.28
N ASN A 467 15.66 -18.31 -8.22
CA ASN A 467 14.69 -19.29 -7.76
C ASN A 467 13.72 -18.61 -6.79
N VAL A 468 12.47 -18.48 -7.17
CA VAL A 468 11.42 -17.85 -6.36
C VAL A 468 10.51 -18.92 -5.78
N PRO A 469 10.31 -19.02 -4.46
CA PRO A 469 10.69 -18.01 -3.45
C PRO A 469 12.05 -18.22 -2.75
N GLN A 470 12.80 -19.27 -3.04
CA GLN A 470 13.94 -19.72 -2.26
C GLN A 470 15.09 -18.71 -2.15
N ASP A 471 15.36 -17.96 -3.24
CA ASP A 471 16.46 -16.97 -3.24
C ASP A 471 16.08 -15.64 -2.59
N ILE A 472 14.78 -15.39 -2.34
CA ILE A 472 14.29 -14.10 -1.81
C ILE A 472 15.02 -13.68 -0.53
N PRO A 473 15.07 -14.49 0.55
CA PRO A 473 15.70 -14.07 1.81
C PRO A 473 17.18 -13.74 1.64
N ARG A 474 17.90 -14.58 0.89
CA ARG A 474 19.33 -14.40 0.63
C ARG A 474 19.61 -13.10 -0.13
N LEU A 475 18.87 -12.83 -1.21
CA LEU A 475 19.07 -11.64 -2.04
C LEU A 475 18.74 -10.37 -1.26
N VAL A 476 17.63 -10.37 -0.51
CA VAL A 476 17.26 -9.25 0.35
C VAL A 476 18.29 -9.03 1.46
N ARG A 477 18.75 -10.10 2.13
CA ARG A 477 19.78 -9.99 3.15
C ARG A 477 21.05 -9.33 2.60
N ILE A 478 21.57 -9.81 1.47
CA ILE A 478 22.77 -9.24 0.83
C ILE A 478 22.58 -7.76 0.52
N ALA A 479 21.44 -7.36 -0.05
CA ALA A 479 21.18 -5.98 -0.43
C ALA A 479 21.09 -5.02 0.76
N TYR A 480 20.64 -5.51 1.92
CA TYR A 480 20.43 -4.68 3.12
C TYR A 480 21.49 -4.88 4.21
N GLU A 481 22.56 -5.63 3.94
CA GLU A 481 23.71 -5.72 4.86
C GLU A 481 24.41 -4.36 5.00
N GLU A 482 24.90 -4.05 6.21
CA GLU A 482 25.62 -2.81 6.49
C GLU A 482 26.89 -2.69 5.63
N THR A 483 27.59 -3.82 5.43
CA THR A 483 28.77 -3.91 4.59
C THR A 483 28.43 -4.68 3.33
N PHE A 484 28.34 -4.00 2.21
CA PHE A 484 28.09 -4.62 0.91
C PHE A 484 29.40 -4.87 0.18
N THR A 485 29.54 -6.03 -0.45
CA THR A 485 30.71 -6.36 -1.28
C THR A 485 30.46 -5.86 -2.69
N TRP A 486 31.11 -4.76 -3.05
CA TRP A 486 31.02 -4.17 -4.36
C TRP A 486 31.91 -4.89 -5.39
N PRO A 487 31.56 -4.92 -6.68
CA PRO A 487 32.52 -5.17 -7.75
C PRO A 487 33.68 -4.19 -7.65
N ASP A 488 34.92 -4.66 -7.87
CA ASP A 488 36.12 -3.83 -7.66
C ASP A 488 36.05 -2.47 -8.34
N ALA A 489 35.56 -2.45 -9.59
CA ALA A 489 35.45 -1.21 -10.37
C ALA A 489 34.35 -0.25 -9.83
N TRP A 490 33.36 -0.74 -9.08
CA TRP A 490 32.26 0.07 -8.55
C TRP A 490 32.45 0.50 -7.10
N ALA A 491 33.51 0.01 -6.43
CA ALA A 491 33.68 0.16 -4.99
C ALA A 491 33.63 1.62 -4.52
N SER A 492 34.36 2.53 -5.19
CA SER A 492 34.38 3.94 -4.82
C SER A 492 32.98 4.58 -4.92
N ARG A 493 32.29 4.39 -6.03
CA ARG A 493 30.94 4.95 -6.25
C ARG A 493 29.90 4.34 -5.31
N GLY A 494 30.01 3.03 -5.07
CA GLY A 494 29.11 2.32 -4.14
C GLY A 494 29.29 2.76 -2.69
N GLU A 495 30.54 2.97 -2.24
CA GLU A 495 30.83 3.48 -0.90
C GLU A 495 30.31 4.91 -0.70
N ASP A 496 30.49 5.79 -1.71
CA ASP A 496 29.97 7.16 -1.68
C ASP A 496 28.44 7.17 -1.60
N ALA A 497 27.74 6.36 -2.43
CA ALA A 497 26.30 6.24 -2.40
C ALA A 497 25.80 5.70 -1.04
N ALA A 498 26.47 4.70 -0.48
CA ALA A 498 26.15 4.16 0.84
C ALA A 498 26.36 5.17 1.97
N LEU A 499 27.41 6.01 1.88
CA LEU A 499 27.64 7.10 2.85
C LEU A 499 26.54 8.16 2.77
N GLU A 500 26.15 8.55 1.57
CA GLU A 500 25.05 9.51 1.37
C GLU A 500 23.72 8.95 1.88
N SER A 501 23.39 7.68 1.59
CA SER A 501 22.20 6.99 2.11
C SER A 501 22.19 7.00 3.63
N ARG A 502 23.28 6.62 4.29
CA ARG A 502 23.39 6.68 5.76
C ARG A 502 23.19 8.09 6.32
N SER A 503 23.69 9.12 5.62
CA SER A 503 23.51 10.52 6.03
C SER A 503 22.03 10.94 5.93
N ARG A 504 21.35 10.59 4.84
CA ARG A 504 19.90 10.82 4.65
C ARG A 504 19.08 10.10 5.73
N HIS A 505 19.37 8.84 6.00
CA HIS A 505 18.69 8.05 7.05
C HIS A 505 18.88 8.67 8.43
N LYS A 506 20.09 9.12 8.78
CA LYS A 506 20.34 9.81 10.04
C LYS A 506 19.56 11.12 10.13
N ALA A 507 19.46 11.87 9.04
CA ALA A 507 18.68 13.10 9.01
C ALA A 507 17.17 12.82 9.16
N ALA A 508 16.64 11.80 8.47
CA ALA A 508 15.25 11.36 8.60
C ALA A 508 14.91 10.92 10.02
N THR A 509 15.77 10.08 10.65
CA THR A 509 15.63 9.68 12.05
C THR A 509 15.63 10.90 12.98
N SER A 510 16.52 11.87 12.76
CA SER A 510 16.59 13.09 13.59
C SER A 510 15.31 13.94 13.46
N ARG A 511 14.73 14.05 12.25
CA ARG A 511 13.44 14.74 12.04
C ARG A 511 12.31 14.03 12.76
N ALA A 512 12.22 12.69 12.64
CA ALA A 512 11.20 11.89 13.32
C ALA A 512 11.23 12.06 14.85
N MET A 513 12.43 12.11 15.44
CA MET A 513 12.61 12.28 16.89
C MET A 513 11.99 13.57 17.44
N THR A 514 11.84 14.62 16.65
CA THR A 514 11.28 15.91 17.07
C THR A 514 9.82 15.77 17.54
N TYR A 515 9.03 14.99 16.83
CA TYR A 515 7.61 14.81 17.12
C TYR A 515 7.27 13.45 17.71
N ARG A 516 8.27 12.61 17.91
CA ARG A 516 8.13 11.28 18.48
C ARG A 516 7.65 11.34 19.92
N LEU A 517 6.63 10.53 20.25
CA LEU A 517 6.20 10.33 21.64
C LEU A 517 7.34 9.68 22.46
N SER A 518 7.46 10.00 23.74
CA SER A 518 8.42 9.34 24.63
C SER A 518 8.06 7.87 24.84
N ASP A 519 9.07 7.08 25.17
CA ASP A 519 8.88 5.67 25.53
C ASP A 519 7.99 5.51 26.78
N PRO A 520 7.35 4.33 26.98
CA PRO A 520 6.44 4.11 28.09
C PRO A 520 7.10 4.16 29.49
N PHE A 521 8.44 4.19 29.57
CA PHE A 521 9.19 4.15 30.82
C PHE A 521 9.77 5.51 31.24
N GLY A 522 9.68 6.53 30.38
CA GLY A 522 10.26 7.86 30.63
C GLY A 522 9.41 8.75 31.54
N ALA A 523 8.15 8.42 31.73
CA ALA A 523 7.21 9.20 32.54
C ALA A 523 6.89 8.50 33.86
N SER A 524 6.80 9.25 34.95
CA SER A 524 6.34 8.74 36.24
C SER A 524 4.89 8.25 36.24
N SER A 525 4.17 8.49 35.16
CA SER A 525 2.89 7.86 34.77
C SER A 525 2.65 8.04 33.27
N LEU A 526 1.93 7.08 32.64
CA LEU A 526 1.43 7.17 31.27
C LEU A 526 0.73 8.52 30.97
N MET A 527 -0.03 9.04 31.94
CA MET A 527 -0.75 10.30 31.81
C MET A 527 0.20 11.51 31.75
N LYS A 528 1.32 11.50 32.48
CA LYS A 528 2.25 12.63 32.53
C LYS A 528 3.01 12.81 31.21
N GLY A 529 3.39 11.71 30.55
CA GLY A 529 4.03 11.75 29.23
C GLY A 529 3.08 12.25 28.13
N ILE A 530 1.77 12.10 28.32
CA ILE A 530 0.73 12.50 27.37
C ILE A 530 0.24 13.95 27.63
N THR A 531 0.26 14.43 28.88
CA THR A 531 -0.26 15.75 29.27
C THR A 531 0.74 16.89 29.15
N ASP A 532 2.05 16.64 29.21
CA ASP A 532 3.11 17.66 29.16
C ASP A 532 3.41 18.18 27.73
N MET A 533 2.54 17.95 26.77
CA MET A 533 2.80 18.22 25.36
C MET A 533 2.21 19.54 24.86
N LYS A 534 3.03 20.36 24.19
CA LYS A 534 2.56 21.30 23.18
C LYS A 534 2.02 20.48 22.02
N THR A 535 0.71 20.25 22.02
CA THR A 535 0.05 19.34 21.10
C THR A 535 -0.08 19.94 19.71
N VAL A 536 0.43 19.25 18.71
CA VAL A 536 0.21 19.51 17.29
C VAL A 536 -1.05 18.75 16.85
N ASP A 537 -1.88 19.35 16.00
CA ASP A 537 -3.01 18.66 15.35
C ASP A 537 -2.57 18.15 13.97
N PRO A 538 -2.21 16.87 13.82
CA PRO A 538 -1.66 16.35 12.58
C PRO A 538 -2.68 16.34 11.42
N GLU A 539 -3.98 16.46 11.74
CA GLU A 539 -5.06 16.49 10.74
C GLU A 539 -5.38 17.91 10.24
N ASN A 540 -4.93 18.93 10.98
CA ASN A 540 -5.21 20.35 10.66
C ASN A 540 -3.95 21.19 10.44
N THR A 541 -2.76 20.64 10.65
CA THR A 541 -1.50 21.37 10.53
C THR A 541 -0.88 21.10 9.18
N ARG A 542 -0.88 22.08 8.30
CA ARG A 542 -0.13 22.03 7.04
C ARG A 542 1.36 21.79 7.38
N GLY A 543 1.89 20.63 7.01
CA GLY A 543 3.32 20.38 6.87
C GLY A 543 4.18 20.14 8.11
N HIS A 544 3.67 20.09 9.34
CA HIS A 544 4.57 20.08 10.52
C HIS A 544 4.55 18.84 11.42
N ALA A 545 3.61 17.95 11.30
CA ALA A 545 3.58 16.72 12.10
C ALA A 545 2.95 15.58 11.29
N SER A 546 3.71 15.03 10.37
CA SER A 546 3.35 13.84 9.58
C SER A 546 4.07 12.62 10.12
N VAL A 547 3.48 11.45 9.96
CA VAL A 547 4.16 10.16 10.19
C VAL A 547 4.89 9.66 8.95
N ARG A 548 4.80 10.37 7.83
CA ARG A 548 5.52 10.13 6.58
C ARG A 548 6.47 11.29 6.30
N ASP A 549 7.69 10.98 5.88
CA ASP A 549 8.69 11.96 5.42
C ASP A 549 8.49 12.32 3.94
N SER A 550 7.25 12.23 3.47
CA SER A 550 6.89 12.63 2.11
C SER A 550 6.79 14.14 2.04
N GLU A 551 7.29 14.72 0.95
CA GLU A 551 6.95 16.09 0.60
C GLU A 551 5.43 16.23 0.51
N ASP A 552 4.91 17.40 0.84
CA ASP A 552 3.49 17.70 0.76
C ASP A 552 2.99 17.39 -0.66
N SER A 553 1.90 16.65 -0.76
CA SER A 553 1.23 16.36 -2.03
C SER A 553 -0.14 17.03 -2.05
N ILE A 554 -0.45 17.70 -3.14
CA ILE A 554 -1.76 18.33 -3.34
C ILE A 554 -2.67 17.33 -4.05
N GLU A 555 -3.77 16.99 -3.41
CA GLU A 555 -4.86 16.27 -4.05
C GLU A 555 -5.98 17.27 -4.41
N VAL A 556 -6.49 17.18 -5.63
CA VAL A 556 -7.52 18.07 -6.16
C VAL A 556 -8.71 17.29 -6.68
N ILE A 557 -9.91 17.83 -6.49
CA ILE A 557 -11.09 17.39 -7.23
C ILE A 557 -10.98 17.93 -8.65
N VAL A 558 -11.31 17.12 -9.65
CA VAL A 558 -11.29 17.53 -11.06
C VAL A 558 -12.72 17.66 -11.56
N VAL A 559 -13.02 18.81 -12.14
CA VAL A 559 -14.28 19.09 -12.84
C VAL A 559 -13.99 19.68 -14.22
N GLN A 560 -14.91 19.50 -15.16
CA GLN A 560 -14.75 20.01 -16.51
C GLN A 560 -15.77 21.08 -16.81
N GLN A 561 -15.35 22.16 -17.47
CA GLN A 561 -16.22 23.24 -17.90
C GLN A 561 -16.84 22.88 -19.26
N THR A 562 -18.13 23.09 -19.40
CA THR A 562 -18.83 22.95 -20.69
C THR A 562 -18.61 24.18 -21.58
N ASN A 563 -18.78 24.03 -22.89
CA ASN A 563 -18.74 25.12 -23.85
C ASN A 563 -19.81 26.22 -23.56
N SER A 564 -20.85 25.90 -22.79
CA SER A 564 -21.92 26.84 -22.37
C SER A 564 -21.61 27.57 -21.05
N GLY A 565 -20.44 27.31 -20.42
CA GLY A 565 -20.02 27.94 -19.18
C GLY A 565 -20.52 27.25 -17.91
N GLY A 566 -21.18 26.08 -18.03
CA GLY A 566 -21.51 25.20 -16.90
C GLY A 566 -20.34 24.31 -16.50
N TYR A 567 -20.52 23.52 -15.46
CA TYR A 567 -19.53 22.53 -15.00
C TYR A 567 -20.18 21.15 -14.93
N HIS A 568 -19.41 20.11 -15.23
CA HIS A 568 -19.84 18.73 -15.10
C HIS A 568 -18.71 17.84 -14.59
N LEU A 569 -19.06 16.65 -14.11
CA LEU A 569 -18.09 15.62 -13.81
C LEU A 569 -17.53 15.02 -15.10
N MET A 570 -16.27 14.60 -15.05
CA MET A 570 -15.60 13.93 -16.15
C MET A 570 -16.39 12.69 -16.61
N ASP A 571 -16.30 12.38 -17.89
CA ASP A 571 -16.81 11.11 -18.43
C ASP A 571 -16.01 9.89 -17.90
N GLY A 572 -16.58 8.71 -17.99
CA GLY A 572 -15.90 7.45 -17.64
C GLY A 572 -15.65 7.22 -16.14
N ILE A 573 -16.24 8.01 -15.24
CA ILE A 573 -16.02 7.92 -13.78
C ILE A 573 -17.08 7.09 -13.03
N GLY A 574 -18.22 6.74 -13.66
CA GLY A 574 -19.27 5.98 -13.04
C GLY A 574 -20.68 6.38 -13.33
N GLU A 575 -21.56 6.11 -12.39
CA GLU A 575 -22.98 6.42 -12.48
C GLU A 575 -23.24 7.91 -12.75
N PHE A 576 -22.41 8.78 -12.17
CA PHE A 576 -22.48 10.24 -12.35
C PHE A 576 -21.57 10.77 -13.46
N SER A 577 -21.18 9.91 -14.43
CA SER A 577 -20.38 10.31 -15.58
C SER A 577 -21.09 11.41 -16.38
N GLY A 578 -20.40 12.54 -16.63
CA GLY A 578 -20.96 13.68 -17.34
C GLY A 578 -22.09 14.42 -16.61
N ALA A 579 -22.34 14.13 -15.33
CA ALA A 579 -23.41 14.79 -14.58
C ALA A 579 -23.13 16.29 -14.38
N ASP A 580 -24.12 17.11 -14.72
CA ASP A 580 -24.04 18.56 -14.53
C ASP A 580 -23.95 18.94 -13.06
N LEU A 581 -23.09 19.89 -12.75
CA LEU A 581 -22.94 20.48 -11.44
C LEU A 581 -23.78 21.77 -11.32
N PRO A 582 -24.39 22.03 -10.16
CA PRO A 582 -25.14 23.26 -9.97
C PRO A 582 -24.21 24.48 -10.08
N LEU A 583 -24.63 25.50 -10.84
CA LEU A 583 -23.90 26.77 -10.96
C LEU A 583 -23.88 27.55 -9.65
N PHE A 584 -24.92 27.37 -8.82
CA PHE A 584 -25.06 28.00 -7.51
C PHE A 584 -25.40 26.97 -6.46
N GLY A 585 -24.75 27.04 -5.32
CA GLY A 585 -24.94 26.08 -4.24
C GLY A 585 -24.02 24.83 -4.35
N ALA A 586 -23.96 24.05 -3.28
CA ALA A 586 -23.24 22.80 -3.29
C ALA A 586 -24.06 21.69 -3.96
N PRO A 587 -23.41 20.75 -4.70
CA PRO A 587 -24.08 19.51 -5.11
C PRO A 587 -24.68 18.79 -3.92
N GLY A 588 -25.85 18.19 -4.09
CA GLY A 588 -26.53 17.45 -3.01
C GLY A 588 -26.13 15.98 -2.93
N GLY A 589 -26.24 15.40 -1.76
CA GLY A 589 -26.20 13.96 -1.47
C GLY A 589 -25.17 13.14 -2.25
N ASP A 590 -25.65 12.25 -3.10
CA ASP A 590 -24.82 11.30 -3.87
C ASP A 590 -23.95 11.98 -4.92
N LEU A 591 -24.46 13.06 -5.55
CA LEU A 591 -23.65 13.84 -6.48
C LEU A 591 -22.47 14.52 -5.76
N ALA A 592 -22.65 15.04 -4.54
CA ALA A 592 -21.55 15.61 -3.76
C ALA A 592 -20.48 14.56 -3.43
N ARG A 593 -20.88 13.33 -3.15
CA ARG A 593 -19.95 12.21 -2.95
C ARG A 593 -19.21 11.84 -4.23
N ALA A 594 -19.91 11.76 -5.34
CA ALA A 594 -19.31 11.49 -6.65
C ALA A 594 -18.27 12.57 -6.99
N VAL A 595 -18.58 13.86 -6.78
CA VAL A 595 -17.63 14.97 -6.94
C VAL A 595 -16.42 14.77 -6.03
N ALA A 596 -16.62 14.48 -4.74
CA ALA A 596 -15.55 14.29 -3.77
C ALA A 596 -14.66 13.06 -4.08
N SER A 597 -15.17 12.07 -4.83
CA SER A 597 -14.41 10.92 -5.29
C SER A 597 -13.53 11.21 -6.51
N CYS A 598 -13.89 12.20 -7.34
CA CYS A 598 -13.19 12.55 -8.57
C CYS A 598 -11.90 13.31 -8.31
N THR A 599 -10.98 12.69 -7.60
CA THR A 599 -9.72 13.31 -7.20
C THR A 599 -8.52 12.73 -7.93
N VAL A 600 -7.49 13.57 -8.08
CA VAL A 600 -6.16 13.20 -8.55
C VAL A 600 -5.09 13.90 -7.72
N THR A 601 -3.96 13.23 -7.50
CA THR A 601 -2.79 13.85 -6.87
C THR A 601 -1.96 14.56 -7.92
N LEU A 602 -1.67 15.83 -7.68
CA LEU A 602 -0.81 16.63 -8.55
C LEU A 602 0.65 16.14 -8.48
N PRO A 603 1.42 16.26 -9.59
CA PRO A 603 2.82 15.88 -9.60
C PRO A 603 3.68 16.77 -8.69
N ARG A 604 4.83 16.24 -8.25
CA ARG A 604 5.80 16.93 -7.41
C ARG A 604 6.22 18.30 -7.96
N SER A 605 6.22 18.46 -9.29
CA SER A 605 6.52 19.74 -9.93
C SER A 605 5.54 20.87 -9.60
N LEU A 606 4.36 20.56 -9.07
CA LEU A 606 3.32 21.50 -8.62
C LEU A 606 3.13 21.50 -7.09
N SER A 607 3.75 20.56 -6.38
CA SER A 607 3.60 20.40 -4.93
C SER A 607 4.93 20.44 -4.17
N ASN A 608 6.03 20.84 -4.81
CA ASN A 608 7.31 21.04 -4.14
C ASN A 608 7.27 22.25 -3.19
N PRO A 609 8.18 22.36 -2.20
CA PRO A 609 8.15 23.41 -1.18
C PRO A 609 8.19 24.85 -1.72
N TRP A 610 8.68 25.06 -2.95
CA TRP A 610 8.80 26.38 -3.57
C TRP A 610 7.52 26.80 -4.29
N ASP A 611 6.77 25.84 -4.84
CA ASP A 611 5.61 26.08 -5.69
C ASP A 611 4.27 25.82 -4.97
N ILE A 612 4.25 25.07 -3.86
CA ILE A 612 3.03 24.55 -3.21
C ILE A 612 2.05 25.64 -2.77
N ASP A 613 2.53 26.71 -2.14
CA ASP A 613 1.66 27.79 -1.66
C ASP A 613 1.01 28.56 -2.81
N GLN A 614 1.75 28.77 -3.91
CA GLN A 614 1.23 29.40 -5.11
C GLN A 614 0.22 28.49 -5.81
N THR A 615 0.52 27.19 -5.93
CA THR A 615 -0.43 26.20 -6.49
C THR A 615 -1.74 26.17 -5.71
N ILE A 616 -1.68 26.17 -4.38
CA ILE A 616 -2.88 26.21 -3.54
C ILE A 616 -3.65 27.50 -3.78
N THR A 617 -2.97 28.65 -3.83
CA THR A 617 -3.60 29.95 -4.08
C THR A 617 -4.31 30.01 -5.43
N GLU A 618 -3.71 29.46 -6.50
CA GLU A 618 -4.36 29.39 -7.81
C GLU A 618 -5.59 28.47 -7.80
N LEU A 619 -5.52 27.32 -7.12
CA LEU A 619 -6.64 26.38 -6.98
C LEU A 619 -7.79 26.94 -6.11
N GLU A 620 -7.48 27.71 -5.07
CA GLU A 620 -8.48 28.40 -4.25
C GLU A 620 -9.22 29.50 -5.03
N ASN A 621 -8.59 30.06 -6.07
CA ASN A 621 -9.18 31.05 -6.98
C ASN A 621 -9.81 30.41 -8.24
N ALA A 622 -10.09 29.12 -8.22
CA ALA A 622 -10.74 28.43 -9.34
C ALA A 622 -12.07 29.14 -9.73
N PRO A 623 -12.45 29.11 -11.03
CA PRO A 623 -13.62 29.84 -11.53
C PRO A 623 -14.98 29.21 -11.17
N ILE A 624 -15.03 28.42 -10.11
CA ILE A 624 -16.24 27.77 -9.57
C ILE A 624 -16.56 28.29 -8.16
N ASP A 625 -17.84 28.39 -7.79
CA ASP A 625 -18.25 28.89 -6.47
C ASP A 625 -17.92 27.88 -5.35
N LEU A 626 -16.66 27.86 -4.92
CA LEU A 626 -16.18 27.03 -3.81
C LEU A 626 -16.76 27.48 -2.45
N SER A 627 -17.27 28.71 -2.33
CA SER A 627 -17.82 29.20 -1.07
C SER A 627 -19.07 28.42 -0.67
N SER A 628 -19.91 28.07 -1.63
CA SER A 628 -21.10 27.26 -1.41
C SER A 628 -20.77 25.81 -1.01
N TRP A 629 -19.64 25.28 -1.49
CA TRP A 629 -19.19 23.91 -1.19
C TRP A 629 -18.78 23.72 0.28
N GLN A 630 -18.48 24.82 0.99
CA GLN A 630 -18.13 24.76 2.42
C GLN A 630 -19.29 24.25 3.31
N SER A 631 -20.53 24.32 2.81
CA SER A 631 -21.70 23.74 3.48
C SER A 631 -21.80 22.22 3.37
N SER A 632 -21.13 21.63 2.36
CA SER A 632 -21.13 20.20 2.12
C SER A 632 -20.13 19.48 3.03
N PRO A 633 -20.52 18.41 3.74
CA PRO A 633 -19.59 17.62 4.54
C PRO A 633 -18.53 16.90 3.69
N TRP A 634 -18.78 16.71 2.39
CA TRP A 634 -17.91 16.01 1.45
C TRP A 634 -16.91 16.92 0.75
N LEU A 635 -17.32 18.18 0.50
CA LEU A 635 -16.58 19.10 -0.37
C LEU A 635 -15.85 20.20 0.41
N ARG A 636 -16.14 20.33 1.71
CA ARG A 636 -15.54 21.34 2.57
C ARG A 636 -14.02 21.26 2.57
N GLY A 637 -13.36 22.37 2.25
CA GLY A 637 -11.90 22.49 2.28
C GLY A 637 -11.17 21.72 1.16
N GLN A 638 -11.91 21.22 0.16
CA GLN A 638 -11.31 20.57 -1.01
C GLN A 638 -10.85 21.61 -2.02
N LEU A 639 -9.70 21.34 -2.64
CA LEU A 639 -9.19 22.12 -3.77
C LEU A 639 -9.74 21.56 -5.07
N VAL A 640 -9.99 22.44 -6.04
CA VAL A 640 -10.62 22.06 -7.32
C VAL A 640 -9.75 22.50 -8.48
N LEU A 641 -9.44 21.55 -9.37
CA LEU A 641 -8.87 21.80 -10.67
C LEU A 641 -9.99 21.83 -11.71
N VAL A 642 -10.18 22.97 -12.36
CA VAL A 642 -11.15 23.12 -13.43
C VAL A 642 -10.43 22.95 -14.77
N LEU A 643 -10.90 22.00 -15.57
CA LEU A 643 -10.46 21.76 -16.93
C LEU A 643 -11.41 22.48 -17.90
N ASP A 644 -10.93 22.90 -19.05
CA ASP A 644 -11.77 23.38 -20.15
C ASP A 644 -12.51 22.19 -20.85
N ALA A 645 -13.29 22.48 -21.89
CA ALA A 645 -14.05 21.47 -22.63
C ALA A 645 -13.16 20.44 -23.35
N ASP A 646 -11.90 20.80 -23.60
CA ASP A 646 -10.90 19.92 -24.26
C ASP A 646 -10.00 19.21 -23.23
N GLY A 647 -10.29 19.33 -21.94
CA GLY A 647 -9.53 18.68 -20.87
C GLY A 647 -8.23 19.41 -20.45
N ASN A 648 -8.07 20.69 -20.81
CA ASN A 648 -6.88 21.47 -20.50
C ASN A 648 -7.10 22.41 -19.32
N SER A 649 -6.01 22.72 -18.63
CA SER A 649 -5.93 23.76 -17.61
C SER A 649 -4.51 24.31 -17.53
N THR A 650 -4.30 25.36 -16.73
CA THR A 650 -2.98 25.95 -16.50
C THR A 650 -2.80 26.19 -15.01
N LEU A 651 -1.68 25.73 -14.44
CA LEU A 651 -1.24 26.04 -13.08
C LEU A 651 0.24 26.40 -13.10
N LEU A 652 0.63 27.50 -12.48
CA LEU A 652 2.02 27.99 -12.43
C LEU A 652 2.67 28.09 -13.81
N ASP A 653 1.95 28.60 -14.81
CA ASP A 653 2.39 28.67 -16.21
C ASP A 653 2.75 27.32 -16.87
N ARG A 654 2.28 26.21 -16.28
CA ARG A 654 2.43 24.87 -16.86
C ARG A 654 1.10 24.45 -17.47
N GLN A 655 1.17 23.86 -18.65
CA GLN A 655 0.01 23.26 -19.28
C GLN A 655 -0.31 21.94 -18.59
N ILE A 656 -1.57 21.78 -18.23
CA ILE A 656 -2.13 20.54 -17.66
C ILE A 656 -3.14 20.02 -18.66
N HIS A 657 -3.09 18.74 -18.91
CA HIS A 657 -4.10 18.06 -19.72
C HIS A 657 -4.53 16.77 -19.02
N TYR A 658 -5.81 16.47 -19.08
CA TYR A 658 -6.37 15.21 -18.61
C TYR A 658 -7.19 14.55 -19.71
N ASP A 659 -6.88 13.30 -20.00
CA ASP A 659 -7.68 12.44 -20.84
C ASP A 659 -7.89 11.05 -20.21
N LEU A 660 -8.89 10.31 -20.76
CA LEU A 660 -9.27 9.02 -20.20
C LEU A 660 -8.23 7.92 -20.46
N SER A 661 -7.35 8.06 -21.43
CA SER A 661 -6.35 7.05 -21.82
C SER A 661 -5.05 7.20 -21.03
N ARG A 662 -4.61 8.44 -20.85
CA ARG A 662 -3.29 8.80 -20.25
C ARG A 662 -3.37 9.30 -18.81
N GLY A 663 -4.57 9.73 -18.34
CA GLY A 663 -4.72 10.44 -17.08
C GLY A 663 -4.16 11.85 -17.12
N LEU A 664 -3.76 12.40 -15.96
CA LEU A 664 -3.21 13.74 -15.84
C LEU A 664 -1.78 13.81 -16.36
N THR A 665 -1.54 14.73 -17.29
CA THR A 665 -0.21 15.11 -17.80
C THR A 665 0.08 16.57 -17.45
N VAL A 666 1.36 16.89 -17.23
CA VAL A 666 1.81 18.26 -16.94
C VAL A 666 3.05 18.52 -17.76
N GLU A 667 2.98 19.50 -18.65
CA GLU A 667 4.12 19.90 -19.45
C GLU A 667 5.14 20.70 -18.63
N PRO A 668 6.44 20.62 -18.99
CA PRO A 668 7.46 21.47 -18.37
C PRO A 668 7.14 22.96 -18.58
N ARG A 669 7.57 23.81 -17.65
CA ARG A 669 7.53 25.28 -17.87
C ARG A 669 8.21 25.62 -19.18
N PRO A 670 7.61 26.46 -20.05
CA PRO A 670 8.31 26.93 -21.23
C PRO A 670 9.60 27.64 -20.80
N GLN A 671 10.73 27.17 -21.30
CA GLN A 671 12.01 27.84 -21.04
C GLN A 671 11.97 29.20 -21.75
N ASN A 672 11.88 30.29 -20.97
CA ASN A 672 11.98 31.64 -21.53
C ASN A 672 13.32 31.78 -22.23
N GLY A 673 13.33 31.74 -23.54
CA GLY A 673 14.37 32.30 -24.38
C GLY A 673 15.37 31.38 -25.06
N VAL A 674 15.02 30.13 -25.45
CA VAL A 674 15.75 29.43 -26.49
C VAL A 674 14.75 28.92 -27.53
N PRO A 675 14.74 29.41 -28.77
CA PRO A 675 13.96 28.80 -29.84
C PRO A 675 14.52 27.41 -30.16
N ALA A 676 13.62 26.48 -30.47
CA ALA A 676 13.87 25.08 -30.79
C ALA A 676 14.90 24.87 -31.91
#